data_19e9b5969a5cc1c7c969f9c8a5f426da
#
_entry.id   19e9b5969a5cc1c7c969f9c8a5f426da
#
_cell.length_a   1.000
_cell.length_b   1.000
_cell.length_c   1.000
_cell.angle_alpha   90.00
_cell.angle_beta   90.00
_cell.angle_gamma   90.00
#
_symmetry.space_group_name_H-M   'P 1'
#
loop_
_entity.id
_entity.type
_entity.pdbx_description
1 polymer ?
#
loop_
_entity_poly.entity_id
_entity_poly.type
_entity_poly.pdbx_seq_one_letter_code
_entity_poly.pdbx_strand_id
1 'polypeptide(L)'
;MRVSTTAIFTLATLAAGNVTQQATAAPAKTVTPTAKAGNLVVPIIEDTPARVETIASPETIVAQQFSQNPVAVQTGANKNSPVVLKSADKGNSSITLPPTPSFSPSSPKTPATERNLVVTATDVQVVGANQELQQIIRQVIKTQAGGETSQSQLQRDVTAILNTGLFSNVSVNSFSTQAGLNVIYQVQPVIVRSLQLSGAKVLTYQVAQQRLQSQIGTTISPSGLQQAVAQINKWYADNGYNLARVLSIKPSSQGILTVNVAEGLVSDIKFRFVNDEGKTVDSKGNPVGGRTKADFLQQQLKLKPGQIFQENVVKQDIQQLYRTGLFETVNVALEGDATKLDLVYQLKETGARGVNLGGSYNADQGLVGTINYQDQNVGGVNDTFGVNVGVSSRDLQFNTKFTSPYRTTNPDRLGYTVNGFRSQELSETFDDKIKLANGDKVREGQIGGGVSLQQPIDDWNTSLGLNYTRTSIRDRQGNITPTDVQGNPLSASGTGIDDLTTVSFTATKDQRDNPLNPTQGSVLSLSTEQSVPIGQGNISLNRLKANYSQYLPVQLFNSKQPQVFAVNVQAGTVIGNLPPYESFNLGGSNSVRGYDSGEVGSGRSYVLASAEYRFPVLPIVGGVLFADFASDLGSGDTVLGDPAGVRDKPGYGFGYGAGVRLNSPLGLIRADYGINDQGESKVHLGIGQRF
;
A
#
# COMPACT_ATOMS: atom_id res chain seq x y z
N MET A 1 3.32 -34.48 9.53
CA MET A 1 4.18 -33.43 9.81
C MET A 1 3.53 -32.61 10.87
N ARG A 2 4.24 -32.54 11.86
CA ARG A 2 4.28 -31.28 12.47
C ARG A 2 5.27 -30.45 11.56
N VAL A 3 4.77 -30.00 10.29
CA VAL A 3 4.77 -28.58 10.36
C VAL A 3 3.94 -28.47 11.55
N SER A 4 4.66 -28.69 12.56
CA SER A 4 4.19 -28.62 13.88
C SER A 4 3.18 -27.50 13.83
N THR A 5 2.07 -27.65 14.44
CA THR A 5 1.23 -26.53 14.83
C THR A 5 2.11 -25.34 15.22
N THR A 6 3.30 -25.55 15.72
CA THR A 6 4.42 -24.63 15.88
C THR A 6 4.95 -24.01 14.58
N ALA A 7 5.04 -24.69 13.46
CA ALA A 7 5.57 -24.07 12.23
C ALA A 7 4.50 -23.23 11.49
N ILE A 8 3.21 -23.60 11.56
CA ILE A 8 2.10 -22.77 11.07
C ILE A 8 1.82 -21.62 12.04
N PHE A 9 1.96 -21.82 13.35
CA PHE A 9 1.90 -20.73 14.34
C PHE A 9 3.16 -19.88 14.35
N THR A 10 4.33 -20.38 13.97
CA THR A 10 5.53 -19.56 13.80
C THR A 10 5.42 -18.62 12.58
N LEU A 11 4.60 -18.97 11.57
CA LEU A 11 4.26 -18.04 10.50
C LEU A 11 3.37 -16.87 10.99
N ALA A 12 2.51 -17.11 11.95
CA ALA A 12 1.67 -16.07 12.57
C ALA A 12 2.38 -15.34 13.73
N THR A 13 3.33 -15.98 14.41
CA THR A 13 4.03 -15.41 15.56
C THR A 13 5.36 -14.73 15.24
N LEU A 14 5.90 -14.86 14.02
CA LEU A 14 7.00 -13.98 13.58
C LEU A 14 6.53 -12.57 13.18
N ALA A 15 5.22 -12.37 13.06
CA ALA A 15 4.62 -11.04 12.99
C ALA A 15 4.34 -10.44 14.40
N ALA A 16 4.34 -11.27 15.45
CA ALA A 16 4.20 -10.85 16.84
C ALA A 16 5.23 -11.66 17.64
N GLY A 17 6.28 -10.99 18.13
CA GLY A 17 7.43 -11.60 18.80
C GLY A 17 7.05 -12.76 19.75
N ASN A 18 7.66 -13.89 19.51
CA ASN A 18 7.53 -15.08 20.34
C ASN A 18 7.84 -14.83 21.81
N VAL A 19 6.85 -15.00 22.67
CA VAL A 19 7.10 -15.49 24.05
C VAL A 19 5.92 -16.35 24.47
N THR A 20 6.04 -17.65 24.31
CA THR A 20 5.32 -18.60 25.17
C THR A 20 6.30 -19.07 26.23
N GLN A 21 6.31 -18.43 27.38
CA GLN A 21 6.90 -18.96 28.59
C GLN A 21 6.06 -18.63 29.81
N GLN A 22 5.77 -19.64 30.57
CA GLN A 22 5.15 -19.54 31.89
C GLN A 22 6.03 -18.68 32.80
N ALA A 23 5.49 -17.54 33.28
CA ALA A 23 6.10 -16.75 34.33
C ALA A 23 5.49 -17.13 35.66
N THR A 24 6.23 -17.84 36.49
CA THR A 24 5.99 -17.90 37.94
C THR A 24 6.47 -16.61 38.57
N ALA A 25 5.55 -15.84 39.15
CA ALA A 25 5.86 -14.57 39.81
C ALA A 25 6.53 -14.80 41.18
N ALA A 26 7.68 -14.16 41.41
CA ALA A 26 8.20 -13.89 42.74
C ALA A 26 8.32 -12.36 42.95
N PRO A 27 8.19 -11.85 44.18
CA PRO A 27 7.90 -10.42 44.43
C PRO A 27 9.14 -9.53 44.23
N ALA A 28 8.88 -8.41 43.53
CA ALA A 28 9.90 -7.42 43.18
C ALA A 28 10.31 -6.55 44.36
N LYS A 29 11.62 -6.36 44.52
CA LYS A 29 12.21 -5.21 45.24
C LYS A 29 12.51 -4.12 44.20
N THR A 30 12.03 -2.94 44.50
CA THR A 30 12.21 -1.70 43.73
C THR A 30 13.71 -1.31 43.67
N VAL A 31 14.22 -1.18 42.46
CA VAL A 31 15.43 -0.38 42.18
C VAL A 31 15.20 0.34 40.85
N THR A 32 15.20 1.67 40.92
CA THR A 32 15.14 2.58 39.76
C THR A 32 16.51 2.68 39.10
N PRO A 33 16.62 2.49 37.78
CA PRO A 33 17.60 3.20 37.01
C PRO A 33 16.96 3.95 35.85
N THR A 34 17.25 5.24 35.78
CA THR A 34 17.05 6.11 34.65
C THR A 34 17.92 5.64 33.47
N ALA A 35 17.30 5.10 32.43
CA ALA A 35 17.93 4.95 31.13
C ALA A 35 16.90 5.29 30.05
N LYS A 36 17.27 6.23 29.18
CA LYS A 36 16.48 6.65 28.02
C LYS A 36 16.25 5.45 27.09
N ALA A 37 15.02 4.98 27.02
CA ALA A 37 14.59 3.98 26.05
C ALA A 37 14.38 4.66 24.70
N GLY A 38 15.08 4.17 23.67
CA GLY A 38 14.76 4.46 22.28
C GLY A 38 13.45 3.76 21.91
N ASN A 39 12.48 4.53 21.43
CA ASN A 39 11.17 4.04 21.06
C ASN A 39 11.26 3.12 19.84
N LEU A 40 10.89 1.86 20.03
CA LEU A 40 10.50 0.97 18.93
C LEU A 40 9.02 1.22 18.65
N VAL A 41 8.72 2.06 17.65
CA VAL A 41 7.35 2.29 17.20
C VAL A 41 7.03 1.25 16.13
N VAL A 42 6.23 0.26 16.49
CA VAL A 42 5.50 -0.54 15.50
C VAL A 42 4.27 0.29 15.13
N PRO A 43 4.03 0.65 13.87
CA PRO A 43 2.83 1.37 13.50
C PRO A 43 1.63 0.45 13.69
N ILE A 44 0.82 0.76 14.69
CA ILE A 44 -0.54 0.26 14.80
C ILE A 44 -1.32 1.05 13.74
N ILE A 45 -1.84 0.36 12.75
CA ILE A 45 -2.91 0.90 11.91
C ILE A 45 -4.15 0.88 12.80
N GLU A 46 -4.39 1.95 13.53
CA GLU A 46 -5.69 2.21 14.11
C GLU A 46 -6.62 2.64 12.98
N ASP A 47 -7.51 1.73 12.56
CA ASP A 47 -8.78 2.09 11.99
C ASP A 47 -9.72 2.54 13.12
N THR A 48 -9.40 3.67 13.71
CA THR A 48 -10.42 4.51 14.28
C THR A 48 -10.92 5.39 13.14
N PRO A 49 -12.24 5.68 13.01
CA PRO A 49 -12.64 6.85 12.29
C PRO A 49 -12.12 8.02 13.13
N ALA A 50 -10.85 8.32 12.98
CA ALA A 50 -10.26 9.52 13.48
C ALA A 50 -11.09 10.63 12.85
N ARG A 51 -11.77 11.37 13.71
CA ARG A 51 -12.07 12.75 13.47
C ARG A 51 -10.90 13.28 12.66
N VAL A 52 -11.15 13.48 11.39
CA VAL A 52 -10.25 14.14 10.47
C VAL A 52 -10.06 15.53 11.05
N GLU A 53 -9.04 15.67 11.90
CA GLU A 53 -8.39 16.96 12.02
C GLU A 53 -7.69 17.10 10.68
N THR A 54 -8.25 17.98 9.93
CA THR A 54 -7.94 18.48 8.61
C THR A 54 -6.49 18.22 8.23
N ILE A 55 -6.21 17.04 7.66
CA ILE A 55 -5.18 16.96 6.64
C ILE A 55 -5.74 17.90 5.57
N ALA A 56 -5.08 19.05 5.39
CA ALA A 56 -5.48 20.02 4.38
C ALA A 56 -5.79 19.24 3.10
N SER A 57 -7.01 19.35 2.62
CA SER A 57 -7.40 18.64 1.42
C SER A 57 -6.38 18.98 0.34
N PRO A 58 -6.03 18.07 -0.56
CA PRO A 58 -5.15 18.37 -1.69
C PRO A 58 -5.55 19.64 -2.45
N GLU A 59 -6.81 20.02 -2.42
CA GLU A 59 -7.32 21.28 -2.96
C GLU A 59 -6.71 22.52 -2.28
N THR A 60 -6.53 22.50 -0.96
CA THR A 60 -5.94 23.63 -0.22
C THR A 60 -4.44 23.74 -0.49
N ILE A 61 -3.74 22.62 -0.67
CA ILE A 61 -2.30 22.62 -0.98
C ILE A 61 -2.04 23.11 -2.40
N VAL A 62 -2.87 22.68 -3.36
CA VAL A 62 -2.78 23.12 -4.77
C VAL A 62 -3.14 24.61 -4.89
N ALA A 63 -4.17 25.10 -4.19
CA ALA A 63 -4.56 26.51 -4.23
C ALA A 63 -3.50 27.42 -3.59
N GLN A 64 -2.84 27.01 -2.52
CA GLN A 64 -1.79 27.82 -1.89
C GLN A 64 -0.50 27.92 -2.72
N GLN A 65 -0.10 26.87 -3.43
CA GLN A 65 1.11 26.93 -4.27
C GLN A 65 0.91 27.77 -5.56
N PHE A 66 -0.31 27.86 -6.09
CA PHE A 66 -0.57 28.66 -7.28
C PHE A 66 -0.96 30.12 -7.00
N SER A 67 -1.25 30.50 -5.73
CA SER A 67 -1.60 31.88 -5.36
C SER A 67 -0.40 32.72 -4.89
N GLN A 68 0.77 32.16 -4.69
CA GLN A 68 1.91 32.87 -4.09
C GLN A 68 3.05 33.27 -5.03
N ASN A 69 2.92 33.20 -6.35
CA ASN A 69 3.95 33.76 -7.25
C ASN A 69 3.36 34.60 -8.37
N PRO A 70 3.24 35.92 -8.20
CA PRO A 70 3.33 36.86 -9.31
C PRO A 70 4.83 37.02 -9.64
N VAL A 71 5.29 36.38 -10.70
CA VAL A 71 6.63 36.64 -11.24
C VAL A 71 6.66 38.07 -11.80
N ALA A 72 7.29 38.96 -11.06
CA ALA A 72 7.72 40.24 -11.58
C ALA A 72 8.86 40.01 -12.57
N VAL A 73 8.62 40.31 -13.85
CA VAL A 73 9.64 40.35 -14.88
C VAL A 73 10.54 41.57 -14.58
N GLN A 74 11.72 41.36 -14.03
CA GLN A 74 12.80 42.37 -14.08
C GLN A 74 13.59 42.17 -15.35
N THR A 75 13.48 43.12 -16.24
CA THR A 75 14.36 43.33 -17.38
C THR A 75 15.73 43.82 -16.87
N GLY A 76 16.72 42.94 -16.87
CA GLY A 76 18.12 43.27 -16.62
C GLY A 76 18.94 42.89 -17.83
N ALA A 77 19.33 43.91 -18.60
CA ALA A 77 20.33 43.78 -19.66
C ALA A 77 21.71 43.45 -19.09
N ASN A 78 22.36 42.40 -19.59
CA ASN A 78 23.82 42.39 -19.56
C ASN A 78 24.41 41.74 -20.82
N LYS A 79 25.37 42.48 -21.37
CA LYS A 79 26.18 42.21 -22.58
C LYS A 79 27.24 41.14 -22.27
N ASN A 80 27.54 40.28 -23.23
CA ASN A 80 28.83 40.04 -23.86
C ASN A 80 29.00 38.64 -24.42
N SER A 81 29.11 38.63 -25.74
CA SER A 81 30.12 37.99 -26.58
C SER A 81 30.12 36.46 -26.84
N PRO A 82 30.57 36.08 -28.03
CA PRO A 82 30.08 34.93 -28.73
C PRO A 82 31.04 33.73 -28.64
N VAL A 83 30.49 32.53 -28.70
CA VAL A 83 31.29 31.32 -28.92
C VAL A 83 30.99 30.79 -30.32
N VAL A 84 32.07 30.82 -31.10
CA VAL A 84 32.20 30.24 -32.45
C VAL A 84 32.17 28.70 -32.34
N LEU A 85 31.34 28.05 -33.12
CA LEU A 85 31.50 26.63 -33.47
C LEU A 85 31.57 26.47 -34.99
N LYS A 86 32.66 25.87 -35.40
CA LYS A 86 33.09 25.58 -36.76
C LYS A 86 32.17 24.57 -37.47
N SER A 87 32.01 24.86 -38.74
CA SER A 87 31.43 23.98 -39.79
C SER A 87 32.32 22.79 -40.16
N ALA A 88 31.70 21.72 -40.59
CA ALA A 88 32.21 20.72 -41.57
C ALA A 88 30.99 20.22 -42.34
N ASP A 89 30.83 20.55 -43.49
CA ASP A 89 31.32 20.33 -44.86
C ASP A 89 30.67 19.10 -45.55
N LYS A 90 30.16 19.40 -46.79
CA LYS A 90 29.96 18.60 -48.00
C LYS A 90 28.62 17.86 -48.23
N GLY A 91 28.00 18.36 -49.30
CA GLY A 91 27.00 17.64 -50.10
C GLY A 91 26.38 18.49 -51.22
N ASN A 92 27.05 18.56 -52.31
CA ASN A 92 26.73 19.27 -53.55
C ASN A 92 25.44 18.72 -54.23
N SER A 93 24.51 19.61 -54.65
CA SER A 93 23.66 19.41 -55.83
C SER A 93 23.13 20.75 -56.33
N SER A 94 23.63 21.16 -57.44
CA SER A 94 23.28 22.31 -58.25
C SER A 94 21.91 22.15 -58.91
N ILE A 95 21.02 23.13 -58.79
CA ILE A 95 19.87 23.32 -59.68
C ILE A 95 19.97 24.75 -60.26
N THR A 96 20.09 24.75 -61.57
CA THR A 96 20.16 25.96 -62.42
C THR A 96 18.82 26.64 -62.55
N LEU A 97 18.72 27.93 -62.26
CA LEU A 97 17.58 28.78 -62.56
C LEU A 97 17.84 29.61 -63.86
N PRO A 98 16.85 29.85 -64.71
CA PRO A 98 16.97 30.65 -65.92
C PRO A 98 17.03 32.17 -65.65
N PRO A 99 17.56 32.95 -66.60
CA PRO A 99 17.93 34.33 -66.38
C PRO A 99 16.76 35.32 -66.31
N THR A 100 16.85 36.24 -65.38
CA THR A 100 15.96 37.40 -65.20
C THR A 100 16.27 38.46 -66.26
N PRO A 101 15.22 39.13 -66.80
CA PRO A 101 15.41 40.27 -67.68
C PRO A 101 15.75 41.54 -66.84
N SER A 102 16.77 42.24 -67.30
CA SER A 102 17.23 43.50 -66.78
C SER A 102 16.24 44.63 -67.06
N PHE A 103 15.79 45.31 -66.02
CA PHE A 103 15.16 46.64 -66.14
C PHE A 103 16.11 47.71 -65.61
N SER A 104 16.32 48.75 -66.39
CA SER A 104 17.09 49.91 -66.07
C SER A 104 16.42 50.81 -64.99
N PRO A 105 17.18 51.46 -64.14
CA PRO A 105 16.62 52.27 -63.04
C PRO A 105 16.03 53.57 -63.53
N SER A 106 14.72 53.73 -63.31
CA SER A 106 14.07 55.05 -63.37
C SER A 106 14.21 55.70 -61.97
N SER A 107 14.53 56.97 -62.01
CA SER A 107 14.81 57.89 -60.92
C SER A 107 13.89 57.77 -59.70
N PRO A 108 14.42 58.03 -58.48
CA PRO A 108 13.64 57.96 -57.27
C PRO A 108 12.57 59.03 -57.22
N LYS A 109 11.31 58.64 -57.28
CA LYS A 109 10.24 59.52 -56.81
C LYS A 109 10.35 59.58 -55.29
N THR A 110 10.61 60.74 -54.76
CA THR A 110 10.48 61.12 -53.36
C THR A 110 9.15 60.57 -52.79
N PRO A 111 9.15 59.81 -51.66
CA PRO A 111 7.88 59.46 -51.05
C PRO A 111 7.22 60.74 -50.61
N ALA A 112 5.99 60.98 -51.18
CA ALA A 112 5.13 62.00 -50.64
C ALA A 112 4.91 61.69 -49.16
N THR A 113 5.39 62.57 -48.30
CA THR A 113 5.06 62.51 -46.86
C THR A 113 3.53 62.71 -46.81
N GLU A 114 2.80 61.63 -46.68
CA GLU A 114 1.38 61.71 -46.33
C GLU A 114 1.29 62.51 -45.05
N ARG A 115 0.87 63.76 -45.15
CA ARG A 115 0.55 64.61 -43.99
C ARG A 115 -0.63 63.87 -43.30
N ASN A 116 -0.31 63.19 -42.17
CA ASN A 116 -1.29 62.53 -41.34
C ASN A 116 -2.16 63.65 -40.72
N LEU A 117 -3.22 64.05 -41.47
CA LEU A 117 -4.11 65.10 -41.04
C LEU A 117 -4.82 64.66 -39.78
N VAL A 118 -4.60 65.34 -38.68
CA VAL A 118 -5.27 65.11 -37.41
C VAL A 118 -6.57 65.94 -37.42
N VAL A 119 -7.69 65.26 -37.20
CA VAL A 119 -9.05 65.85 -37.21
C VAL A 119 -9.81 65.36 -35.98
N THR A 120 -10.70 66.20 -35.43
CA THR A 120 -11.54 65.79 -34.30
C THR A 120 -12.64 64.82 -34.79
N ALA A 121 -12.76 63.65 -34.21
CA ALA A 121 -13.86 62.74 -34.43
C ALA A 121 -15.07 63.20 -33.61
N THR A 122 -16.12 63.65 -34.27
CA THR A 122 -17.34 64.16 -33.58
C THR A 122 -18.31 63.05 -33.17
N ASP A 123 -18.36 61.97 -33.94
CA ASP A 123 -19.15 60.81 -33.64
C ASP A 123 -18.41 59.52 -34.05
N VAL A 124 -18.54 58.46 -33.27
CA VAL A 124 -17.95 57.14 -33.55
C VAL A 124 -19.02 56.08 -33.42
N GLN A 125 -19.43 55.54 -34.54
CA GLN A 125 -20.44 54.51 -34.64
C GLN A 125 -19.85 53.14 -34.99
N VAL A 126 -20.43 52.06 -34.43
CA VAL A 126 -20.10 50.70 -34.79
C VAL A 126 -21.38 50.01 -35.33
N VAL A 127 -21.29 49.51 -36.57
CA VAL A 127 -22.39 48.89 -37.28
C VAL A 127 -22.04 47.43 -37.62
N GLY A 128 -23.03 46.52 -37.47
CA GLY A 128 -22.85 45.11 -37.79
C GLY A 128 -22.51 44.20 -36.60
N ALA A 129 -22.42 44.76 -35.38
CA ALA A 129 -22.19 43.99 -34.15
C ALA A 129 -23.32 44.18 -33.14
N ASN A 130 -23.54 43.17 -32.31
CA ASN A 130 -24.42 43.24 -31.15
C ASN A 130 -23.80 44.09 -30.03
N GLN A 131 -24.57 44.41 -29.00
CA GLN A 131 -24.13 45.30 -27.91
C GLN A 131 -22.85 44.82 -27.21
N GLU A 132 -22.70 43.52 -26.98
CA GLU A 132 -21.52 42.90 -26.36
C GLU A 132 -20.25 43.11 -27.18
N LEU A 133 -20.32 42.83 -28.48
CA LEU A 133 -19.19 43.02 -29.41
C LEU A 133 -18.88 44.51 -29.64
N GLN A 134 -19.92 45.40 -29.67
CA GLN A 134 -19.70 46.83 -29.72
C GLN A 134 -18.92 47.36 -28.51
N GLN A 135 -19.20 46.87 -27.30
CA GLN A 135 -18.43 47.22 -26.10
C GLN A 135 -16.96 46.85 -26.24
N ILE A 136 -16.66 45.65 -26.76
CA ILE A 136 -15.29 45.20 -26.99
C ILE A 136 -14.59 46.08 -28.02
N ILE A 137 -15.24 46.41 -29.11
CA ILE A 137 -14.68 47.34 -30.11
C ILE A 137 -14.32 48.66 -29.47
N ARG A 138 -15.25 49.26 -28.67
CA ARG A 138 -14.99 50.55 -27.99
C ARG A 138 -13.83 50.49 -27.01
N GLN A 139 -13.47 49.31 -26.46
CA GLN A 139 -12.33 49.13 -25.58
C GLN A 139 -11.00 49.03 -26.33
N VAL A 140 -10.98 48.54 -27.57
CA VAL A 140 -9.77 48.28 -28.34
C VAL A 140 -9.42 49.42 -29.30
N ILE A 141 -10.39 50.21 -29.75
CA ILE A 141 -10.13 51.40 -30.59
C ILE A 141 -9.68 52.57 -29.76
N LYS A 142 -8.79 53.38 -30.35
CA LYS A 142 -8.28 54.63 -29.72
C LYS A 142 -9.11 55.84 -30.15
N THR A 143 -9.77 55.79 -31.31
CA THR A 143 -10.64 56.85 -31.80
C THR A 143 -11.87 56.94 -30.95
N GLN A 144 -12.10 58.08 -30.28
CA GLN A 144 -13.28 58.33 -29.43
C GLN A 144 -14.00 59.61 -29.90
N ALA A 145 -15.31 59.69 -29.68
CA ALA A 145 -16.08 60.90 -29.95
C ALA A 145 -15.54 62.07 -29.10
N GLY A 146 -15.28 63.23 -29.75
CA GLY A 146 -14.64 64.39 -29.16
C GLY A 146 -13.12 64.35 -29.16
N GLY A 147 -12.48 63.23 -29.54
CA GLY A 147 -11.02 63.04 -29.56
C GLY A 147 -10.38 63.31 -30.94
N GLU A 148 -9.10 63.49 -30.96
CA GLU A 148 -8.32 63.61 -32.19
C GLU A 148 -8.09 62.27 -32.84
N THR A 149 -8.25 62.17 -34.17
CA THR A 149 -8.00 60.97 -34.96
C THR A 149 -7.28 61.32 -36.27
N SER A 150 -6.75 60.30 -36.94
CA SER A 150 -6.12 60.44 -38.24
C SER A 150 -6.32 59.16 -39.04
N GLN A 151 -6.07 59.23 -40.35
CA GLN A 151 -6.21 58.05 -41.20
C GLN A 151 -5.37 56.87 -40.73
N SER A 152 -4.14 57.13 -40.28
CA SER A 152 -3.27 56.10 -39.72
C SER A 152 -3.80 55.53 -38.39
N GLN A 153 -4.50 56.36 -37.59
CA GLN A 153 -5.12 55.88 -36.36
C GLN A 153 -6.35 55.00 -36.66
N LEU A 154 -7.19 55.42 -37.62
CA LEU A 154 -8.33 54.60 -38.05
C LEU A 154 -7.89 53.25 -38.60
N GLN A 155 -6.80 53.16 -39.36
CA GLN A 155 -6.24 51.92 -39.82
C GLN A 155 -5.65 51.06 -38.66
N ARG A 156 -5.03 51.69 -37.66
CA ARG A 156 -4.59 50.97 -36.44
C ARG A 156 -5.80 50.43 -35.68
N ASP A 157 -6.88 51.17 -35.58
CA ASP A 157 -8.08 50.74 -34.91
C ASP A 157 -8.75 49.55 -35.66
N VAL A 158 -8.82 49.58 -37.01
CA VAL A 158 -9.26 48.45 -37.83
C VAL A 158 -8.39 47.21 -37.54
N THR A 159 -7.07 47.38 -37.51
CA THR A 159 -6.15 46.27 -37.19
C THR A 159 -6.36 45.74 -35.76
N ALA A 160 -6.57 46.66 -34.79
CA ALA A 160 -6.85 46.27 -33.40
C ALA A 160 -8.13 45.45 -33.27
N ILE A 161 -9.21 45.86 -33.99
CA ILE A 161 -10.46 45.12 -34.01
C ILE A 161 -10.27 43.73 -34.65
N LEU A 162 -9.58 43.60 -35.78
CA LEU A 162 -9.28 42.36 -36.46
C LEU A 162 -8.43 41.43 -35.58
N ASN A 163 -7.44 41.98 -34.84
CA ASN A 163 -6.59 41.21 -33.94
C ASN A 163 -7.31 40.58 -32.74
N THR A 164 -8.55 41.05 -32.44
CA THR A 164 -9.35 40.34 -31.42
C THR A 164 -9.76 38.94 -31.88
N GLY A 165 -9.71 38.63 -33.18
CA GLY A 165 -10.19 37.40 -33.77
C GLY A 165 -11.74 37.25 -33.79
N LEU A 166 -12.49 38.21 -33.26
CA LEU A 166 -13.94 38.15 -33.16
C LEU A 166 -14.65 38.58 -34.45
N PHE A 167 -13.93 39.16 -35.40
CA PHE A 167 -14.47 39.70 -36.64
C PHE A 167 -13.75 39.10 -37.85
N SER A 168 -14.53 38.70 -38.85
CA SER A 168 -14.02 38.17 -40.11
C SER A 168 -13.65 39.29 -41.10
N ASN A 169 -14.30 40.45 -41.00
CA ASN A 169 -14.02 41.62 -41.79
C ASN A 169 -14.31 42.89 -40.99
N VAL A 170 -13.50 43.92 -41.21
CA VAL A 170 -13.64 45.27 -40.60
C VAL A 170 -13.27 46.32 -41.64
N SER A 171 -14.15 47.27 -41.85
CA SER A 171 -13.87 48.45 -42.62
C SER A 171 -14.23 49.72 -41.85
N VAL A 172 -13.54 50.82 -42.14
CA VAL A 172 -13.83 52.12 -41.55
C VAL A 172 -14.22 53.11 -42.65
N ASN A 173 -15.31 53.75 -42.48
CA ASN A 173 -15.78 54.85 -43.33
C ASN A 173 -15.77 56.14 -42.51
N SER A 174 -15.33 57.24 -43.10
CA SER A 174 -15.34 58.53 -42.42
C SER A 174 -15.91 59.60 -43.33
N PHE A 175 -16.75 60.44 -42.74
CA PHE A 175 -17.42 61.52 -43.44
C PHE A 175 -17.14 62.86 -42.75
N SER A 176 -16.65 63.85 -43.50
CA SER A 176 -16.47 65.19 -43.01
C SER A 176 -17.76 65.94 -42.81
N THR A 177 -17.96 66.54 -41.64
CA THR A 177 -19.08 67.43 -41.33
C THR A 177 -18.57 68.78 -40.92
N GLN A 178 -19.46 69.80 -40.80
CA GLN A 178 -19.11 71.12 -40.33
C GLN A 178 -18.53 71.15 -38.91
N ALA A 179 -18.84 70.12 -38.09
CA ALA A 179 -18.44 69.99 -36.71
C ALA A 179 -17.15 69.08 -36.51
N GLY A 180 -16.68 68.39 -37.59
CA GLY A 180 -15.54 67.48 -37.55
C GLY A 180 -15.80 66.17 -38.34
N LEU A 181 -15.21 65.05 -37.96
CA LEU A 181 -15.24 63.78 -38.68
C LEU A 181 -16.22 62.80 -38.01
N ASN A 182 -17.19 62.31 -38.76
CA ASN A 182 -17.98 61.17 -38.33
C ASN A 182 -17.28 59.86 -38.77
N VAL A 183 -17.06 58.92 -37.84
CA VAL A 183 -16.38 57.66 -38.10
C VAL A 183 -17.36 56.50 -37.91
N ILE A 184 -17.46 55.66 -38.93
CA ILE A 184 -18.31 54.44 -38.87
C ILE A 184 -17.42 53.23 -39.09
N TYR A 185 -17.25 52.41 -38.03
CA TYR A 185 -16.65 51.08 -38.15
C TYR A 185 -17.72 50.07 -38.54
N GLN A 186 -17.66 49.53 -39.75
CA GLN A 186 -18.51 48.48 -40.23
C GLN A 186 -17.82 47.14 -40.02
N VAL A 187 -18.38 46.30 -39.20
CA VAL A 187 -17.76 45.03 -38.80
C VAL A 187 -18.65 43.83 -39.16
N GLN A 188 -18.00 42.72 -39.46
CA GLN A 188 -18.66 41.43 -39.67
C GLN A 188 -18.17 40.44 -38.62
N PRO A 189 -18.99 40.09 -37.62
CA PRO A 189 -18.62 39.13 -36.61
C PRO A 189 -18.33 37.75 -37.21
N VAL A 190 -17.46 36.99 -36.56
CA VAL A 190 -17.14 35.60 -36.91
C VAL A 190 -18.33 34.69 -36.58
N ILE A 191 -18.71 33.84 -37.54
CA ILE A 191 -19.61 32.71 -37.30
C ILE A 191 -18.75 31.48 -36.99
N VAL A 192 -18.95 30.87 -35.82
CA VAL A 192 -18.21 29.68 -35.40
C VAL A 192 -18.62 28.49 -36.26
N ARG A 193 -17.66 27.85 -36.95
CA ARG A 193 -17.90 26.72 -37.86
C ARG A 193 -17.40 25.42 -37.32
N SER A 194 -16.27 25.43 -36.62
CA SER A 194 -15.60 24.21 -36.11
C SER A 194 -14.78 24.49 -34.88
N LEU A 195 -14.39 23.41 -34.19
CA LEU A 195 -13.53 23.43 -33.03
C LEU A 195 -12.21 22.72 -33.34
N GLN A 196 -11.15 23.18 -32.70
CA GLN A 196 -9.85 22.53 -32.67
C GLN A 196 -9.41 22.45 -31.22
N LEU A 197 -8.95 21.26 -30.76
CA LEU A 197 -8.40 21.07 -29.44
C LEU A 197 -6.87 21.10 -29.50
N SER A 198 -6.26 21.76 -28.52
CA SER A 198 -4.81 21.83 -28.36
C SER A 198 -4.46 21.50 -26.92
N GLY A 199 -3.52 20.56 -26.70
CA GLY A 199 -3.11 20.10 -25.37
C GLY A 199 -4.03 19.05 -24.73
N ALA A 200 -5.15 18.68 -25.38
CA ALA A 200 -6.11 17.72 -24.88
C ALA A 200 -5.66 16.27 -25.10
N LYS A 201 -5.72 15.46 -24.06
CA LYS A 201 -5.54 14.00 -24.07
C LYS A 201 -6.78 13.28 -23.57
N VAL A 202 -7.45 13.83 -22.55
CA VAL A 202 -8.66 13.24 -21.95
C VAL A 202 -9.93 14.00 -22.37
N LEU A 203 -9.85 15.30 -22.67
CA LEU A 203 -10.97 16.04 -23.26
C LEU A 203 -11.16 15.62 -24.72
N THR A 204 -12.21 14.85 -24.98
CA THR A 204 -12.53 14.43 -26.36
C THR A 204 -13.16 15.56 -27.13
N TYR A 205 -13.05 15.52 -28.47
CA TYR A 205 -13.71 16.47 -29.35
C TYR A 205 -15.25 16.50 -29.13
N GLN A 206 -15.87 15.34 -28.93
CA GLN A 206 -17.29 15.20 -28.69
C GLN A 206 -17.72 15.93 -27.41
N VAL A 207 -17.00 15.79 -26.32
CA VAL A 207 -17.29 16.49 -25.06
C VAL A 207 -17.16 18.01 -25.23
N ALA A 208 -16.06 18.47 -25.86
CA ALA A 208 -15.86 19.89 -26.11
C ALA A 208 -16.95 20.47 -27.02
N GLN A 209 -17.31 19.75 -28.07
CA GLN A 209 -18.38 20.14 -28.99
C GLN A 209 -19.73 20.28 -28.27
N GLN A 210 -20.07 19.32 -27.41
CA GLN A 210 -21.30 19.36 -26.62
C GLN A 210 -21.38 20.60 -25.72
N ARG A 211 -20.24 21.00 -25.10
CA ARG A 211 -20.18 22.18 -24.21
C ARG A 211 -20.16 23.51 -24.98
N LEU A 212 -19.71 23.49 -26.22
CA LEU A 212 -19.65 24.65 -27.12
C LEU A 212 -20.81 24.67 -28.17
N GLN A 213 -21.77 23.77 -28.05
CA GLN A 213 -22.83 23.58 -29.05
C GLN A 213 -23.65 24.87 -29.30
N SER A 214 -23.88 25.68 -28.27
CA SER A 214 -24.59 26.96 -28.38
C SER A 214 -23.83 28.00 -29.20
N GLN A 215 -22.54 27.83 -29.43
CA GLN A 215 -21.69 28.72 -30.20
C GLN A 215 -21.52 28.27 -31.66
N ILE A 216 -21.67 26.96 -31.94
CA ILE A 216 -21.41 26.38 -33.26
C ILE A 216 -22.59 26.75 -34.18
N GLY A 217 -22.28 27.31 -35.35
CA GLY A 217 -23.27 27.77 -36.33
C GLY A 217 -23.85 29.17 -36.06
N THR A 218 -23.45 29.81 -34.96
CA THR A 218 -23.93 31.13 -34.54
C THR A 218 -22.79 32.18 -34.55
N THR A 219 -23.19 33.46 -34.45
CA THR A 219 -22.25 34.56 -34.22
C THR A 219 -21.54 34.36 -32.88
N ILE A 220 -20.21 34.54 -32.89
CA ILE A 220 -19.42 34.41 -31.70
C ILE A 220 -19.90 35.31 -30.55
N SER A 221 -20.05 34.74 -29.36
CA SER A 221 -20.43 35.48 -28.15
C SER A 221 -19.34 35.26 -27.07
N PRO A 222 -18.63 36.29 -26.66
CA PRO A 222 -17.63 36.21 -25.58
C PRO A 222 -18.17 35.68 -24.25
N SER A 223 -19.39 36.11 -23.84
CA SER A 223 -20.07 35.61 -22.66
C SER A 223 -20.42 34.10 -22.77
N GLY A 224 -20.88 33.68 -23.96
CA GLY A 224 -21.13 32.27 -24.25
C GLY A 224 -19.85 31.41 -24.24
N LEU A 225 -18.73 31.95 -24.72
CA LEU A 225 -17.44 31.27 -24.59
C LEU A 225 -16.99 31.14 -23.13
N GLN A 226 -17.20 32.17 -22.30
CA GLN A 226 -16.90 32.08 -20.86
C GLN A 226 -17.72 31.00 -20.15
N GLN A 227 -19.03 30.91 -20.48
CA GLN A 227 -19.88 29.85 -19.96
C GLN A 227 -19.38 28.44 -20.39
N ALA A 228 -18.96 28.29 -21.65
CA ALA A 228 -18.44 27.05 -22.16
C ALA A 228 -17.11 26.66 -21.45
N VAL A 229 -16.24 27.63 -21.19
CA VAL A 229 -15.01 27.42 -20.38
C VAL A 229 -15.37 26.91 -18.99
N ALA A 230 -16.35 27.54 -18.33
CA ALA A 230 -16.80 27.09 -17.00
C ALA A 230 -17.35 25.66 -17.03
N GLN A 231 -18.15 25.32 -18.07
CA GLN A 231 -18.71 23.98 -18.25
C GLN A 231 -17.62 22.92 -18.54
N ILE A 232 -16.59 23.23 -19.32
CA ILE A 232 -15.47 22.33 -19.59
C ILE A 232 -14.64 22.12 -18.31
N ASN A 233 -14.35 23.18 -17.57
CA ASN A 233 -13.62 23.08 -16.30
C ASN A 233 -14.40 22.26 -15.26
N LYS A 234 -15.73 22.46 -15.20
CA LYS A 234 -16.59 21.63 -14.37
C LYS A 234 -16.56 20.16 -14.77
N TRP A 235 -16.60 19.87 -16.08
CA TRP A 235 -16.49 18.51 -16.57
C TRP A 235 -15.17 17.85 -16.14
N TYR A 236 -14.04 18.55 -16.20
CA TYR A 236 -12.77 18.06 -15.70
C TYR A 236 -12.84 17.71 -14.21
N ALA A 237 -13.37 18.61 -13.40
CA ALA A 237 -13.51 18.39 -11.95
C ALA A 237 -14.43 17.20 -11.63
N ASP A 238 -15.60 17.12 -12.30
CA ASP A 238 -16.57 16.03 -12.12
C ASP A 238 -16.00 14.66 -12.52
N ASN A 239 -14.95 14.61 -13.37
CA ASN A 239 -14.26 13.39 -13.79
C ASN A 239 -12.92 13.18 -13.07
N GLY A 240 -12.63 13.94 -12.01
CA GLY A 240 -11.45 13.76 -11.15
C GLY A 240 -10.14 14.35 -11.69
N TYR A 241 -10.20 15.17 -12.76
CA TYR A 241 -9.06 15.86 -13.35
C TYR A 241 -8.90 17.27 -12.76
N ASN A 242 -8.67 17.35 -11.44
CA ASN A 242 -8.70 18.60 -10.67
C ASN A 242 -7.64 19.64 -11.07
N LEU A 243 -6.59 19.24 -11.78
CA LEU A 243 -5.55 20.14 -12.30
C LEU A 243 -5.80 20.57 -13.74
N ALA A 244 -6.75 19.96 -14.42
CA ALA A 244 -7.07 20.26 -15.79
C ALA A 244 -7.93 21.53 -15.91
N ARG A 245 -7.58 22.36 -16.90
CA ARG A 245 -8.31 23.60 -17.15
C ARG A 245 -8.15 24.08 -18.60
N VAL A 246 -9.11 24.85 -19.05
CA VAL A 246 -9.00 25.63 -20.29
C VAL A 246 -8.10 26.82 -20.05
N LEU A 247 -7.03 26.94 -20.82
CA LEU A 247 -6.09 28.07 -20.77
C LEU A 247 -6.59 29.25 -21.59
N SER A 248 -7.11 28.98 -22.79
CA SER A 248 -7.64 30.00 -23.67
C SER A 248 -8.54 29.38 -24.75
N ILE A 249 -9.50 30.18 -25.26
CA ILE A 249 -10.20 29.90 -26.51
C ILE A 249 -9.83 31.01 -27.49
N LYS A 250 -9.22 30.63 -28.61
CA LYS A 250 -8.78 31.57 -29.65
C LYS A 250 -9.64 31.40 -30.88
N PRO A 251 -10.46 32.38 -31.20
CA PRO A 251 -11.21 32.41 -32.47
C PRO A 251 -10.28 32.78 -33.63
N SER A 252 -10.55 32.25 -34.81
CA SER A 252 -9.95 32.67 -36.08
C SER A 252 -10.96 33.38 -36.98
N SER A 253 -10.52 34.23 -37.89
CA SER A 253 -11.35 34.89 -38.89
C SER A 253 -12.12 33.93 -39.79
N GLN A 254 -11.68 32.67 -39.87
CA GLN A 254 -12.31 31.58 -40.64
C GLN A 254 -13.43 30.85 -39.86
N GLY A 255 -13.65 31.21 -38.59
CA GLY A 255 -14.66 30.58 -37.74
C GLY A 255 -14.21 29.31 -37.02
N ILE A 256 -12.90 29.08 -36.89
CA ILE A 256 -12.35 27.97 -36.12
C ILE A 256 -12.08 28.45 -34.68
N LEU A 257 -12.63 27.77 -33.68
CA LEU A 257 -12.31 28.02 -32.27
C LEU A 257 -11.23 27.02 -31.83
N THR A 258 -10.04 27.53 -31.55
CA THR A 258 -8.95 26.70 -30.93
C THR A 258 -9.08 26.78 -29.44
N VAL A 259 -9.44 25.65 -28.80
CA VAL A 259 -9.54 25.48 -27.36
C VAL A 259 -8.20 24.91 -26.86
N ASN A 260 -7.44 25.73 -26.18
CA ASN A 260 -6.16 25.34 -25.58
C ASN A 260 -6.40 24.90 -24.14
N VAL A 261 -6.00 23.71 -23.79
CA VAL A 261 -6.15 23.15 -22.45
C VAL A 261 -4.81 22.71 -21.88
N ALA A 262 -4.72 22.72 -20.56
CA ALA A 262 -3.68 22.04 -19.81
C ALA A 262 -4.37 21.03 -18.89
N GLU A 263 -3.96 19.76 -18.97
CA GLU A 263 -4.69 18.68 -18.33
C GLU A 263 -3.93 18.06 -17.14
N GLY A 264 -2.78 18.65 -16.72
CA GLY A 264 -1.97 18.10 -15.66
C GLY A 264 -1.21 16.84 -16.10
N LEU A 265 -0.49 16.94 -17.24
CA LEU A 265 0.32 15.84 -17.76
C LEU A 265 1.46 15.54 -16.80
N VAL A 266 1.47 14.33 -16.23
CA VAL A 266 2.56 13.84 -15.38
C VAL A 266 3.79 13.59 -16.25
N SER A 267 4.83 14.37 -16.04
CA SER A 267 6.11 14.27 -16.77
C SER A 267 7.00 13.23 -16.14
N ASP A 268 7.15 13.30 -14.82
CA ASP A 268 8.01 12.39 -14.06
C ASP A 268 7.41 12.10 -12.66
N ILE A 269 7.82 10.96 -12.08
CA ILE A 269 7.47 10.56 -10.72
C ILE A 269 8.76 10.34 -9.94
N LYS A 270 8.97 11.17 -8.92
CA LYS A 270 10.17 11.20 -8.10
C LYS A 270 9.88 10.75 -6.68
N PHE A 271 10.86 10.13 -6.04
CA PHE A 271 10.81 9.73 -4.64
C PHE A 271 11.87 10.50 -3.87
N ARG A 272 11.46 11.17 -2.79
CA ARG A 272 12.34 11.84 -1.84
C ARG A 272 12.10 11.31 -0.45
N PHE A 273 13.16 10.86 0.19
CA PHE A 273 13.08 10.40 1.57
C PHE A 273 13.21 11.59 2.51
N VAL A 274 12.52 11.50 3.65
CA VAL A 274 12.57 12.53 4.69
C VAL A 274 13.00 11.93 6.02
N ASN A 275 13.68 12.73 6.83
CA ASN A 275 14.08 12.37 8.19
C ASN A 275 12.92 12.53 9.19
N ASP A 276 13.18 12.31 10.49
CA ASP A 276 12.19 12.45 11.57
C ASP A 276 11.61 13.86 11.70
N GLU A 277 12.33 14.88 11.22
CA GLU A 277 11.87 16.28 11.20
C GLU A 277 11.08 16.63 9.92
N GLY A 278 10.87 15.66 9.01
CA GLY A 278 10.22 15.87 7.71
C GLY A 278 11.09 16.58 6.67
N LYS A 279 12.41 16.72 6.91
CA LYS A 279 13.34 17.37 6.00
C LYS A 279 13.91 16.36 5.00
N THR A 280 14.10 16.82 3.76
CA THR A 280 14.68 16.02 2.66
C THR A 280 16.21 16.01 2.66
N VAL A 281 16.83 16.80 3.56
CA VAL A 281 18.29 16.87 3.73
C VAL A 281 18.65 16.61 5.19
N ASP A 282 19.81 16.00 5.41
CA ASP A 282 20.37 15.78 6.74
C ASP A 282 20.98 17.07 7.32
N SER A 283 21.50 17.01 8.55
CA SER A 283 22.16 18.15 9.21
C SER A 283 23.43 18.64 8.52
N LYS A 284 23.97 17.89 7.56
CA LYS A 284 25.14 18.23 6.75
C LYS A 284 24.77 18.74 5.36
N GLY A 285 23.45 18.82 5.03
CA GLY A 285 22.96 19.27 3.73
C GLY A 285 22.94 18.17 2.65
N ASN A 286 23.22 16.90 2.99
CA ASN A 286 23.11 15.80 2.03
C ASN A 286 21.65 15.33 1.92
N PRO A 287 21.20 14.86 0.75
CA PRO A 287 19.89 14.26 0.61
C PRO A 287 19.70 13.08 1.57
N VAL A 288 18.54 13.01 2.23
CA VAL A 288 18.17 11.85 3.05
C VAL A 288 18.03 10.64 2.14
N GLY A 289 18.82 9.60 2.37
CA GLY A 289 18.78 8.36 1.62
C GLY A 289 17.72 7.42 2.18
N GLY A 290 17.01 6.71 1.31
CA GLY A 290 16.10 5.63 1.68
C GLY A 290 16.69 4.25 1.37
N ARG A 291 16.19 3.23 2.06
CA ARG A 291 16.53 1.82 1.77
C ARG A 291 15.70 1.26 0.62
N THR A 292 14.46 1.73 0.48
CA THR A 292 13.50 1.23 -0.50
C THR A 292 13.92 1.69 -1.91
N LYS A 293 14.00 0.73 -2.82
CA LYS A 293 14.42 1.00 -4.21
C LYS A 293 13.33 1.75 -4.98
N ALA A 294 13.74 2.72 -5.80
CA ALA A 294 12.84 3.48 -6.64
C ALA A 294 12.03 2.61 -7.61
N ASP A 295 12.67 1.59 -8.22
CA ASP A 295 11.99 0.65 -9.13
C ASP A 295 10.87 -0.13 -8.43
N PHE A 296 11.11 -0.55 -7.18
CA PHE A 296 10.08 -1.19 -6.37
C PHE A 296 8.92 -0.22 -6.09
N LEU A 297 9.22 1.03 -5.74
CA LEU A 297 8.20 2.06 -5.49
C LEU A 297 7.37 2.34 -6.75
N GLN A 298 8.02 2.50 -7.90
CA GLN A 298 7.33 2.72 -9.17
C GLN A 298 6.38 1.58 -9.55
N GLN A 299 6.73 0.34 -9.20
CA GLN A 299 5.86 -0.82 -9.39
C GLN A 299 4.60 -0.77 -8.52
N GLN A 300 4.66 -0.14 -7.33
CA GLN A 300 3.51 -0.02 -6.44
C GLN A 300 2.49 1.02 -6.91
N LEU A 301 2.88 1.96 -7.77
CA LEU A 301 2.03 3.05 -8.22
C LEU A 301 1.21 2.64 -9.45
N LYS A 302 -0.06 3.05 -9.49
CA LYS A 302 -0.92 2.94 -10.68
C LYS A 302 -0.66 4.07 -11.66
N LEU A 303 -0.46 5.28 -11.13
CA LEU A 303 -0.15 6.45 -11.95
C LEU A 303 1.25 6.33 -12.54
N LYS A 304 1.38 6.61 -13.85
CA LYS A 304 2.64 6.49 -14.58
C LYS A 304 2.98 7.80 -15.29
N PRO A 305 4.27 8.09 -15.54
CA PRO A 305 4.67 9.18 -16.42
C PRO A 305 3.95 9.11 -17.78
N GLY A 306 3.56 10.26 -18.32
CA GLY A 306 2.80 10.35 -19.57
C GLY A 306 1.28 10.28 -19.41
N GLN A 307 0.75 9.95 -18.25
CA GLN A 307 -0.67 9.97 -17.92
C GLN A 307 -1.10 11.34 -17.40
N ILE A 308 -2.41 11.57 -17.40
CA ILE A 308 -3.00 12.79 -16.82
C ILE A 308 -3.21 12.55 -15.31
N PHE A 309 -2.87 13.56 -14.52
CA PHE A 309 -3.06 13.53 -13.08
C PHE A 309 -4.53 13.30 -12.70
N GLN A 310 -4.74 12.31 -11.82
CA GLN A 310 -6.03 12.03 -11.19
C GLN A 310 -5.84 11.88 -9.68
N GLU A 311 -6.50 12.70 -8.91
CA GLU A 311 -6.38 12.74 -7.45
C GLU A 311 -6.76 11.40 -6.79
N ASN A 312 -7.84 10.76 -7.26
CA ASN A 312 -8.28 9.46 -6.76
C ASN A 312 -7.26 8.34 -7.00
N VAL A 313 -6.51 8.39 -8.12
CA VAL A 313 -5.44 7.43 -8.40
C VAL A 313 -4.26 7.66 -7.46
N VAL A 314 -3.86 8.93 -7.24
CA VAL A 314 -2.80 9.27 -6.29
C VAL A 314 -3.16 8.86 -4.86
N LYS A 315 -4.42 9.04 -4.43
CA LYS A 315 -4.90 8.54 -3.13
C LYS A 315 -4.78 7.02 -3.00
N GLN A 316 -5.11 6.28 -4.06
CA GLN A 316 -4.92 4.82 -4.09
C GLN A 316 -3.44 4.44 -4.04
N ASP A 317 -2.57 5.17 -4.73
CA ASP A 317 -1.13 4.96 -4.72
C ASP A 317 -0.55 5.20 -3.32
N ILE A 318 -0.97 6.27 -2.62
CA ILE A 318 -0.59 6.54 -1.23
C ILE A 318 -1.04 5.38 -0.32
N GLN A 319 -2.28 4.92 -0.44
CA GLN A 319 -2.79 3.79 0.32
C GLN A 319 -2.01 2.50 0.04
N GLN A 320 -1.63 2.27 -1.22
CA GLN A 320 -0.83 1.11 -1.59
C GLN A 320 0.58 1.17 -0.98
N LEU A 321 1.21 2.35 -0.96
CA LEU A 321 2.50 2.54 -0.29
C LEU A 321 2.40 2.29 1.22
N TYR A 322 1.35 2.78 1.89
CA TYR A 322 1.10 2.46 3.31
C TYR A 322 0.88 0.96 3.55
N ARG A 323 0.16 0.27 2.66
CA ARG A 323 -0.06 -1.19 2.78
C ARG A 323 1.22 -2.02 2.72
N THR A 324 2.30 -1.48 2.17
CA THR A 324 3.60 -2.16 2.21
C THR A 324 4.17 -2.27 3.63
N GLY A 325 3.70 -1.44 4.57
CA GLY A 325 4.24 -1.36 5.93
C GLY A 325 5.62 -0.72 6.04
N LEU A 326 6.16 -0.19 4.93
CA LEU A 326 7.52 0.36 4.88
C LEU A 326 7.60 1.84 5.25
N PHE A 327 6.46 2.54 5.30
CA PHE A 327 6.42 3.99 5.46
C PHE A 327 5.54 4.41 6.62
N GLU A 328 6.09 5.26 7.48
CA GLU A 328 5.37 5.96 8.54
C GLU A 328 4.57 7.13 7.96
N THR A 329 5.15 7.83 6.96
CA THR A 329 4.50 8.96 6.31
C THR A 329 4.72 8.90 4.80
N VAL A 330 3.64 9.14 4.05
CA VAL A 330 3.64 9.28 2.59
C VAL A 330 2.93 10.57 2.24
N ASN A 331 3.68 11.57 1.77
CA ASN A 331 3.15 12.84 1.27
C ASN A 331 3.43 12.97 -0.23
N VAL A 332 2.63 13.77 -0.93
CA VAL A 332 2.82 14.06 -2.35
C VAL A 332 2.91 15.56 -2.54
N ALA A 333 3.98 16.00 -3.22
CA ALA A 333 4.15 17.35 -3.70
C ALA A 333 4.06 17.38 -5.23
N LEU A 334 3.56 18.49 -5.77
CA LEU A 334 3.45 18.74 -7.20
C LEU A 334 4.47 19.83 -7.58
N GLU A 335 5.34 19.53 -8.53
CA GLU A 335 6.34 20.47 -9.05
C GLU A 335 6.09 20.72 -10.54
N GLY A 336 6.20 21.98 -11.00
CA GLY A 336 5.91 22.37 -12.38
C GLY A 336 4.55 23.05 -12.54
N ASP A 337 3.96 22.94 -13.72
CA ASP A 337 2.65 23.54 -14.06
C ASP A 337 1.68 22.51 -14.67
N ALA A 338 0.46 22.94 -15.00
CA ALA A 338 -0.57 22.05 -15.53
C ALA A 338 -0.25 21.48 -16.92
N THR A 339 0.75 22.01 -17.65
CA THR A 339 1.20 21.47 -18.94
C THR A 339 2.26 20.41 -18.78
N LYS A 340 3.08 20.50 -17.70
CA LYS A 340 4.17 19.58 -17.39
C LYS A 340 4.36 19.51 -15.88
N LEU A 341 3.94 18.40 -15.27
CA LEU A 341 3.86 18.19 -13.84
C LEU A 341 4.80 17.05 -13.41
N ASP A 342 5.66 17.31 -12.44
CA ASP A 342 6.42 16.27 -11.74
C ASP A 342 5.73 15.95 -10.41
N LEU A 343 5.48 14.66 -10.17
CA LEU A 343 4.93 14.16 -8.93
C LEU A 343 6.08 13.73 -8.01
N VAL A 344 6.13 14.30 -6.81
CA VAL A 344 7.19 13.98 -5.83
C VAL A 344 6.58 13.33 -4.61
N TYR A 345 6.79 12.02 -4.45
CA TYR A 345 6.42 11.30 -3.23
C TYR A 345 7.50 11.55 -2.18
N GLN A 346 7.11 12.15 -1.06
CA GLN A 346 7.95 12.37 0.12
C GLN A 346 7.65 11.25 1.12
N LEU A 347 8.67 10.42 1.42
CA LEU A 347 8.54 9.16 2.11
C LEU A 347 9.37 9.18 3.41
N LYS A 348 8.72 8.94 4.55
CA LYS A 348 9.40 8.62 5.80
C LYS A 348 9.34 7.11 6.00
N GLU A 349 10.51 6.44 5.96
CA GLU A 349 10.57 5.00 6.18
C GLU A 349 10.40 4.64 7.66
N THR A 350 9.70 3.54 7.92
CA THR A 350 9.68 2.90 9.25
C THR A 350 11.03 2.26 9.55
N GLY A 351 11.36 2.11 10.83
CA GLY A 351 12.55 1.37 11.24
C GLY A 351 12.47 -0.09 10.76
N ALA A 352 13.27 -0.42 9.75
CA ALA A 352 13.21 -1.72 9.09
C ALA A 352 14.00 -2.82 9.80
N ARG A 353 14.95 -2.47 10.71
CA ARG A 353 15.80 -3.40 11.41
C ARG A 353 15.60 -3.30 12.91
N GLY A 354 15.42 -4.45 13.55
CA GLY A 354 15.33 -4.57 14.99
C GLY A 354 16.25 -5.67 15.52
N VAL A 355 16.88 -5.42 16.65
CA VAL A 355 17.58 -6.44 17.46
C VAL A 355 17.00 -6.37 18.86
N ASN A 356 16.42 -7.47 19.31
CA ASN A 356 15.91 -7.60 20.67
C ASN A 356 16.69 -8.66 21.40
N LEU A 357 17.09 -8.33 22.62
CA LEU A 357 17.73 -9.26 23.55
C LEU A 357 16.72 -9.60 24.63
N GLY A 358 16.59 -10.88 24.95
CA GLY A 358 15.69 -11.37 25.98
C GLY A 358 16.35 -12.42 26.83
N GLY A 359 15.71 -12.74 27.94
CA GLY A 359 16.10 -13.84 28.81
C GLY A 359 14.86 -14.41 29.47
N SER A 360 14.87 -15.74 29.66
CA SER A 360 13.80 -16.46 30.32
C SER A 360 14.36 -17.59 31.14
N TYR A 361 13.58 -18.06 32.08
CA TYR A 361 13.94 -19.25 32.87
C TYR A 361 12.80 -20.26 32.75
N ASN A 362 13.18 -21.50 32.42
CA ASN A 362 12.25 -22.61 32.56
C ASN A 362 12.92 -23.75 33.32
N ALA A 363 12.13 -24.56 34.02
CA ALA A 363 12.64 -25.63 34.90
C ALA A 363 13.42 -26.71 34.14
N ASP A 364 13.12 -26.91 32.85
CA ASP A 364 13.77 -27.93 32.03
C ASP A 364 15.09 -27.46 31.41
N GLN A 365 15.13 -26.26 30.83
CA GLN A 365 16.29 -25.74 30.13
C GLN A 365 17.17 -24.83 31.00
N GLY A 366 16.67 -24.37 32.16
CA GLY A 366 17.31 -23.39 33.01
C GLY A 366 17.18 -21.98 32.48
N LEU A 367 18.23 -21.18 32.62
CA LEU A 367 18.28 -19.83 32.06
C LEU A 367 18.51 -19.90 30.53
N VAL A 368 17.67 -19.25 29.76
CA VAL A 368 17.77 -19.16 28.31
C VAL A 368 17.93 -17.68 27.92
N GLY A 369 19.05 -17.35 27.28
CA GLY A 369 19.27 -16.07 26.66
C GLY A 369 18.73 -16.10 25.20
N THR A 370 18.03 -15.07 24.75
CA THR A 370 17.49 -15.00 23.40
C THR A 370 17.98 -13.76 22.66
N ILE A 371 18.28 -13.93 21.37
CA ILE A 371 18.58 -12.85 20.44
C ILE A 371 17.60 -12.97 19.29
N ASN A 372 16.85 -11.92 19.05
CA ASN A 372 15.91 -11.82 17.93
C ASN A 372 16.36 -10.69 17.00
N TYR A 373 16.68 -11.02 15.76
CA TYR A 373 16.98 -10.07 14.69
C TYR A 373 15.87 -10.13 13.65
N GLN A 374 15.40 -8.95 13.23
CA GLN A 374 14.42 -8.82 12.13
C GLN A 374 14.84 -7.70 11.20
N ASP A 375 14.74 -7.94 9.89
CA ASP A 375 14.84 -6.94 8.82
C ASP A 375 13.62 -7.06 7.92
N GLN A 376 12.82 -5.99 7.84
CA GLN A 376 11.55 -5.96 7.11
C GLN A 376 11.65 -5.45 5.67
N ASN A 377 12.83 -4.99 5.25
CA ASN A 377 13.04 -4.46 3.90
C ASN A 377 14.39 -4.86 3.35
N VAL A 378 14.64 -6.17 3.31
CA VAL A 378 15.88 -6.73 2.77
C VAL A 378 15.99 -6.36 1.28
N GLY A 379 17.15 -5.81 0.92
CA GLY A 379 17.41 -5.41 -0.47
C GLY A 379 16.58 -4.23 -0.96
N GLY A 380 15.77 -3.58 -0.11
CA GLY A 380 14.95 -2.43 -0.48
C GLY A 380 13.72 -2.77 -1.34
N VAL A 381 13.23 -4.01 -1.26
CA VAL A 381 12.14 -4.53 -2.08
C VAL A 381 11.03 -5.21 -1.25
N ASN A 382 10.93 -4.84 0.04
CA ASN A 382 9.94 -5.40 0.96
C ASN A 382 10.07 -6.93 1.16
N ASP A 383 11.28 -7.47 1.04
CA ASP A 383 11.56 -8.83 1.50
C ASP A 383 11.86 -8.79 3.00
N THR A 384 11.54 -9.86 3.72
CA THR A 384 11.75 -9.93 5.18
C THR A 384 12.75 -11.03 5.52
N PHE A 385 13.58 -10.76 6.52
CA PHE A 385 14.50 -11.73 7.09
C PHE A 385 14.42 -11.69 8.61
N GLY A 386 14.26 -12.85 9.24
CA GLY A 386 14.20 -12.98 10.67
C GLY A 386 15.14 -14.10 11.15
N VAL A 387 15.79 -13.87 12.29
CA VAL A 387 16.57 -14.87 13.00
C VAL A 387 16.25 -14.77 14.48
N ASN A 388 15.89 -15.88 15.09
CA ASN A 388 15.75 -16.04 16.53
C ASN A 388 16.75 -17.09 17.00
N VAL A 389 17.57 -16.76 17.98
CA VAL A 389 18.54 -17.67 18.59
C VAL A 389 18.29 -17.70 20.09
N GLY A 390 18.06 -18.89 20.63
CA GLY A 390 17.96 -19.16 22.05
C GLY A 390 19.17 -20.00 22.50
N VAL A 391 19.86 -19.55 23.56
CA VAL A 391 21.00 -20.24 24.13
C VAL A 391 20.73 -20.52 25.59
N SER A 392 20.81 -21.79 25.97
CA SER A 392 20.79 -22.24 27.37
C SER A 392 22.08 -22.95 27.70
N SER A 393 22.25 -23.34 28.96
CA SER A 393 23.39 -24.19 29.39
C SER A 393 23.34 -25.60 28.80
N ARG A 394 22.22 -25.99 28.17
CA ARG A 394 21.96 -27.35 27.71
C ARG A 394 21.71 -27.47 26.22
N ASP A 395 21.25 -26.39 25.57
CA ASP A 395 20.87 -26.45 24.16
C ASP A 395 21.01 -25.10 23.47
N LEU A 396 21.25 -25.17 22.16
CA LEU A 396 21.23 -24.06 21.22
C LEU A 396 20.03 -24.26 20.28
N GLN A 397 19.08 -23.36 20.33
CA GLN A 397 17.91 -23.33 19.44
C GLN A 397 18.03 -22.17 18.48
N PHE A 398 17.58 -22.35 17.26
CA PHE A 398 17.46 -21.26 16.33
C PHE A 398 16.28 -21.45 15.38
N ASN A 399 15.76 -20.35 14.92
CA ASN A 399 14.78 -20.28 13.83
C ASN A 399 15.19 -19.14 12.91
N THR A 400 15.36 -19.42 11.64
CA THR A 400 15.64 -18.42 10.61
C THR A 400 14.62 -18.51 9.50
N LYS A 401 14.17 -17.35 8.99
CA LYS A 401 13.16 -17.27 7.95
C LYS A 401 13.43 -16.09 7.03
N PHE A 402 13.46 -16.36 5.74
CA PHE A 402 13.46 -15.36 4.69
C PHE A 402 12.14 -15.47 3.92
N THR A 403 11.47 -14.34 3.68
CA THR A 403 10.24 -14.28 2.90
C THR A 403 10.32 -13.18 1.86
N SER A 404 10.09 -13.54 0.60
CA SER A 404 9.81 -12.63 -0.49
C SER A 404 8.33 -12.80 -0.86
N PRO A 405 7.43 -11.89 -0.45
CA PRO A 405 6.00 -12.07 -0.63
C PRO A 405 5.61 -12.01 -2.11
N TYR A 406 4.49 -12.66 -2.45
CA TYR A 406 3.85 -12.44 -3.75
C TYR A 406 3.45 -10.97 -3.88
N ARG A 407 3.59 -10.41 -5.11
CA ARG A 407 3.27 -9.01 -5.40
C ARG A 407 2.31 -8.94 -6.57
N THR A 408 1.13 -8.38 -6.35
CA THR A 408 0.13 -8.14 -7.40
C THR A 408 0.63 -7.22 -8.51
N THR A 409 1.64 -6.40 -8.22
CA THR A 409 2.31 -5.50 -9.17
C THR A 409 3.28 -6.23 -10.10
N ASN A 410 3.64 -7.48 -9.79
CA ASN A 410 4.44 -8.37 -10.65
C ASN A 410 3.86 -9.80 -10.56
N PRO A 411 2.75 -10.08 -11.24
CA PRO A 411 2.01 -11.33 -11.10
C PRO A 411 2.75 -12.56 -11.61
N ASP A 412 3.76 -12.37 -12.48
CA ASP A 412 4.57 -13.47 -13.02
C ASP A 412 5.61 -13.98 -12.00
N ARG A 413 5.84 -13.24 -10.92
CA ARG A 413 6.79 -13.63 -9.88
C ARG A 413 6.08 -14.27 -8.70
N LEU A 414 6.38 -15.54 -8.44
CA LEU A 414 5.93 -16.23 -7.24
C LEU A 414 6.51 -15.58 -5.98
N GLY A 415 5.70 -15.50 -4.92
CA GLY A 415 6.22 -15.31 -3.58
C GLY A 415 6.92 -16.58 -3.11
N TYR A 416 7.93 -16.45 -2.26
CA TYR A 416 8.58 -17.62 -1.67
C TYR A 416 9.06 -17.36 -0.25
N THR A 417 9.12 -18.44 0.52
CA THR A 417 9.67 -18.44 1.87
C THR A 417 10.70 -19.57 1.99
N VAL A 418 11.83 -19.26 2.61
CA VAL A 418 12.83 -20.24 2.99
C VAL A 418 13.02 -20.19 4.51
N ASN A 419 13.02 -21.31 5.17
CA ASN A 419 13.22 -21.38 6.61
C ASN A 419 14.16 -22.52 7.00
N GLY A 420 14.82 -22.33 8.16
CA GLY A 420 15.62 -23.36 8.79
C GLY A 420 15.51 -23.23 10.31
N PHE A 421 15.51 -24.34 11.03
CA PHE A 421 15.29 -24.34 12.46
C PHE A 421 16.02 -25.50 13.16
N ARG A 422 16.28 -25.29 14.43
CA ARG A 422 16.63 -26.31 15.41
C ARG A 422 15.91 -25.99 16.72
N SER A 423 15.25 -27.00 17.30
CA SER A 423 14.58 -26.90 18.60
C SER A 423 14.75 -28.19 19.39
N GLN A 424 14.60 -28.10 20.71
CA GLN A 424 14.52 -29.22 21.61
C GLN A 424 13.50 -28.90 22.70
N GLU A 425 12.44 -29.70 22.80
CA GLU A 425 11.30 -29.45 23.69
C GLU A 425 10.88 -30.74 24.39
N LEU A 426 10.19 -30.60 25.53
CA LEU A 426 9.52 -31.76 26.15
C LEU A 426 8.40 -32.23 25.22
N SER A 427 8.24 -33.54 25.08
CA SER A 427 7.20 -34.13 24.25
C SER A 427 5.82 -33.88 24.85
N GLU A 428 4.94 -33.22 24.13
CA GLU A 428 3.54 -33.07 24.52
C GLU A 428 2.75 -34.41 24.38
N THR A 429 3.24 -35.29 23.52
CA THR A 429 2.62 -36.61 23.28
C THR A 429 2.86 -37.52 24.45
N PHE A 430 4.05 -37.54 25.00
CA PHE A 430 4.45 -38.46 26.07
C PHE A 430 4.34 -37.86 27.46
N ASP A 431 4.51 -36.50 27.57
CA ASP A 431 4.38 -35.78 28.84
C ASP A 431 5.26 -36.34 29.98
N ASP A 432 4.80 -36.22 31.23
CA ASP A 432 5.50 -36.70 32.42
C ASP A 432 5.25 -38.16 32.76
N LYS A 433 4.20 -38.78 32.20
CA LYS A 433 3.79 -40.13 32.50
C LYS A 433 4.66 -41.20 31.81
N ILE A 434 5.04 -40.93 30.53
CA ILE A 434 5.95 -41.82 29.81
C ILE A 434 7.39 -41.38 30.08
N LYS A 435 8.20 -42.30 30.63
CA LYS A 435 9.61 -42.04 30.89
C LYS A 435 10.48 -42.82 29.92
N LEU A 436 11.65 -42.29 29.61
CA LEU A 436 12.69 -42.98 28.87
C LEU A 436 13.26 -44.13 29.71
N ALA A 437 13.96 -45.06 29.06
CA ALA A 437 14.57 -46.22 29.73
C ALA A 437 15.52 -45.84 30.90
N ASN A 438 16.07 -44.64 30.91
CA ASN A 438 16.87 -44.06 31.98
C ASN A 438 16.06 -43.28 33.05
N GLY A 439 14.73 -43.26 32.96
CA GLY A 439 13.83 -42.57 33.88
C GLY A 439 13.63 -41.10 33.61
N ASP A 440 14.28 -40.51 32.59
CA ASP A 440 14.11 -39.13 32.21
C ASP A 440 12.77 -38.88 31.46
N LYS A 441 12.36 -37.61 31.41
CA LYS A 441 11.27 -37.18 30.54
C LYS A 441 11.69 -37.24 29.07
N VAL A 442 10.73 -37.55 28.20
CA VAL A 442 10.95 -37.60 26.76
C VAL A 442 11.10 -36.18 26.18
N ARG A 443 12.16 -35.95 25.43
CA ARG A 443 12.41 -34.73 24.67
C ARG A 443 12.50 -35.03 23.20
N GLU A 444 11.93 -34.11 22.40
CA GLU A 444 11.98 -34.15 20.96
C GLU A 444 12.96 -33.10 20.45
N GLY A 445 14.14 -33.53 19.97
CA GLY A 445 15.09 -32.66 19.28
C GLY A 445 14.77 -32.65 17.80
N GLN A 446 14.49 -31.48 17.22
CA GLN A 446 14.16 -31.30 15.83
C GLN A 446 15.16 -30.40 15.13
N ILE A 447 15.61 -30.76 13.93
CA ILE A 447 16.37 -29.91 13.02
C ILE A 447 15.81 -30.07 11.61
N GLY A 448 15.60 -28.95 10.94
CA GLY A 448 14.97 -29.01 9.62
C GLY A 448 14.94 -27.67 8.91
N GLY A 449 14.29 -27.71 7.76
CA GLY A 449 14.06 -26.51 6.96
C GLY A 449 13.11 -26.79 5.80
N GLY A 450 12.74 -25.73 5.11
CA GLY A 450 11.81 -25.86 4.00
C GLY A 450 11.82 -24.67 3.07
N VAL A 451 11.24 -24.88 1.91
CA VAL A 451 10.97 -23.86 0.91
C VAL A 451 9.49 -23.93 0.56
N SER A 452 8.82 -22.80 0.52
CA SER A 452 7.44 -22.70 0.03
C SER A 452 7.31 -21.63 -1.02
N LEU A 453 6.54 -21.93 -2.07
CA LEU A 453 6.13 -21.01 -3.13
C LEU A 453 4.70 -20.55 -2.87
N GLN A 454 4.42 -19.29 -3.11
CA GLN A 454 3.12 -18.68 -2.83
C GLN A 454 2.60 -17.97 -4.07
N GLN A 455 1.33 -18.22 -4.38
CA GLN A 455 0.61 -17.53 -5.44
C GLN A 455 -0.88 -17.49 -5.11
N PRO A 456 -1.57 -16.34 -5.23
CA PRO A 456 -3.01 -16.32 -5.17
C PRO A 456 -3.60 -16.94 -6.44
N ILE A 457 -4.67 -17.71 -6.28
CA ILE A 457 -5.50 -18.25 -7.36
C ILE A 457 -6.91 -17.78 -7.05
N ASP A 458 -7.44 -16.89 -7.88
CA ASP A 458 -8.69 -16.17 -7.60
C ASP A 458 -8.66 -15.52 -6.20
N ASP A 459 -9.63 -15.85 -5.34
CA ASP A 459 -9.73 -15.35 -3.96
C ASP A 459 -8.95 -16.20 -2.93
N TRP A 460 -8.20 -17.21 -3.39
CA TRP A 460 -7.46 -18.10 -2.52
C TRP A 460 -5.98 -17.77 -2.51
N ASN A 461 -5.40 -17.60 -1.35
CA ASN A 461 -3.95 -17.57 -1.16
C ASN A 461 -3.44 -19.02 -1.10
N THR A 462 -2.69 -19.44 -2.10
CA THR A 462 -2.18 -20.81 -2.18
C THR A 462 -0.68 -20.86 -1.90
N SER A 463 -0.23 -21.97 -1.32
CA SER A 463 1.18 -22.23 -1.02
C SER A 463 1.51 -23.70 -1.29
N LEU A 464 2.60 -23.94 -2.01
CA LEU A 464 3.22 -25.25 -2.23
C LEU A 464 4.56 -25.29 -1.51
N GLY A 465 4.73 -26.24 -0.59
CA GLY A 465 5.93 -26.38 0.25
C GLY A 465 6.65 -27.69 0.04
N LEU A 466 7.97 -27.66 0.18
CA LEU A 466 8.85 -28.81 0.37
C LEU A 466 9.59 -28.63 1.69
N ASN A 467 9.45 -29.61 2.60
CA ASN A 467 10.03 -29.51 3.93
C ASN A 467 10.78 -30.79 4.29
N TYR A 468 11.81 -30.64 5.10
CA TYR A 468 12.57 -31.73 5.70
C TYR A 468 12.71 -31.49 7.20
N THR A 469 12.45 -32.50 8.00
CA THR A 469 12.64 -32.48 9.45
C THR A 469 13.24 -33.80 9.90
N ARG A 470 14.35 -33.72 10.65
CA ARG A 470 14.89 -34.84 11.42
C ARG A 470 14.46 -34.65 12.86
N THR A 471 13.76 -35.64 13.40
CA THR A 471 13.34 -35.67 14.79
C THR A 471 14.17 -36.74 15.54
N SER A 472 14.61 -36.41 16.74
CA SER A 472 15.35 -37.32 17.63
C SER A 472 14.75 -37.35 19.02
N ILE A 473 14.59 -38.54 19.58
CA ILE A 473 14.12 -38.76 20.94
C ILE A 473 15.29 -38.72 21.88
N ARG A 474 15.27 -37.81 22.85
CA ARG A 474 16.43 -37.46 23.68
C ARG A 474 16.10 -37.44 25.18
N ASP A 475 17.10 -37.77 25.99
CA ASP A 475 17.09 -37.54 27.42
C ASP A 475 17.46 -36.06 27.76
N ARG A 476 17.56 -35.76 29.05
CA ARG A 476 17.93 -34.44 29.55
C ARG A 476 19.35 -34.03 29.19
N GLN A 477 20.26 -35.00 29.03
CA GLN A 477 21.66 -34.80 28.66
C GLN A 477 21.85 -34.65 27.15
N GLY A 478 20.75 -34.85 26.36
CA GLY A 478 20.76 -34.79 24.89
C GLY A 478 21.14 -36.11 24.23
N ASN A 479 21.32 -37.21 24.99
CA ASN A 479 21.55 -38.51 24.40
C ASN A 479 20.29 -39.09 23.75
N ILE A 480 20.47 -39.84 22.67
CA ILE A 480 19.37 -40.50 21.97
C ILE A 480 18.96 -41.73 22.81
N THR A 481 17.65 -41.77 23.14
CA THR A 481 17.07 -42.86 23.92
C THR A 481 15.81 -43.33 23.17
N PRO A 482 15.88 -44.43 22.40
CA PRO A 482 14.85 -44.83 21.44
C PRO A 482 13.58 -45.44 22.06
N THR A 483 13.65 -45.90 23.34
CA THR A 483 12.54 -46.63 23.99
C THR A 483 12.20 -46.01 25.34
N ASP A 484 10.94 -46.29 25.76
CA ASP A 484 10.50 -46.03 27.14
C ASP A 484 11.01 -47.07 28.14
N VAL A 485 10.62 -46.91 29.40
CA VAL A 485 10.98 -47.89 30.50
C VAL A 485 10.40 -49.30 30.29
N GLN A 486 9.35 -49.42 29.44
CA GLN A 486 8.70 -50.68 29.11
C GLN A 486 9.28 -51.32 27.83
N GLY A 487 10.23 -50.64 27.17
CA GLY A 487 10.82 -51.08 25.91
C GLY A 487 10.00 -50.74 24.66
N ASN A 488 8.95 -49.91 24.78
CA ASN A 488 8.18 -49.48 23.63
C ASN A 488 8.98 -48.49 22.79
N PRO A 489 8.98 -48.62 21.45
CA PRO A 489 9.67 -47.67 20.59
C PRO A 489 8.96 -46.31 20.60
N LEU A 490 9.75 -45.22 20.69
CA LEU A 490 9.25 -43.85 20.70
C LEU A 490 9.47 -43.13 19.37
N SER A 491 9.98 -43.83 18.35
CA SER A 491 10.20 -43.34 16.99
C SER A 491 9.77 -44.39 15.95
N ALA A 492 9.45 -43.95 14.73
CA ALA A 492 9.01 -44.84 13.66
C ALA A 492 10.13 -45.81 13.22
N SER A 493 11.38 -45.39 13.26
CA SER A 493 12.57 -46.22 12.97
C SER A 493 12.89 -47.21 14.07
N GLY A 494 12.43 -47.00 15.32
CA GLY A 494 12.88 -47.70 16.50
C GLY A 494 14.29 -47.34 16.96
N THR A 495 14.99 -46.44 16.26
CA THR A 495 16.36 -46.02 16.60
C THR A 495 16.40 -44.71 17.41
N GLY A 496 15.28 -44.08 17.63
CA GLY A 496 15.17 -42.76 18.24
C GLY A 496 15.48 -41.61 17.31
N ILE A 497 15.69 -41.86 16.00
CA ILE A 497 15.90 -40.84 14.97
C ILE A 497 15.03 -41.15 13.77
N ASP A 498 14.23 -40.17 13.35
CA ASP A 498 13.38 -40.29 12.16
C ASP A 498 13.58 -39.08 11.22
N ASP A 499 13.54 -39.34 9.93
CA ASP A 499 13.57 -38.34 8.88
C ASP A 499 12.19 -38.22 8.23
N LEU A 500 11.71 -37.00 8.10
CA LEU A 500 10.42 -36.71 7.47
C LEU A 500 10.60 -35.66 6.38
N THR A 501 10.52 -36.10 5.13
CA THR A 501 10.47 -35.21 3.95
C THR A 501 9.05 -35.12 3.45
N THR A 502 8.53 -33.90 3.21
CA THR A 502 7.13 -33.74 2.77
C THR A 502 6.95 -32.69 1.71
N VAL A 503 5.92 -32.91 0.90
CA VAL A 503 5.31 -31.91 0.01
C VAL A 503 3.98 -31.50 0.61
N SER A 504 3.79 -30.19 0.80
CA SER A 504 2.56 -29.63 1.38
C SER A 504 1.88 -28.67 0.42
N PHE A 505 0.56 -28.69 0.41
CA PHE A 505 -0.27 -27.69 -0.28
C PHE A 505 -1.26 -27.09 0.72
N THR A 506 -1.35 -25.76 0.73
CA THR A 506 -2.29 -25.03 1.57
C THR A 506 -3.03 -24.02 0.72
N ALA A 507 -4.34 -23.93 0.90
CA ALA A 507 -5.20 -22.93 0.29
C ALA A 507 -5.98 -22.20 1.39
N THR A 508 -5.90 -20.87 1.44
CA THR A 508 -6.55 -20.04 2.45
C THR A 508 -7.39 -18.96 1.77
N LYS A 509 -8.68 -18.90 2.11
CA LYS A 509 -9.58 -17.82 1.74
C LYS A 509 -9.85 -16.96 2.97
N ASP A 510 -9.35 -15.74 2.98
CA ASP A 510 -9.47 -14.78 4.07
C ASP A 510 -10.36 -13.62 3.65
N GLN A 511 -11.51 -13.50 4.31
CA GLN A 511 -12.54 -12.47 4.06
C GLN A 511 -12.79 -11.62 5.30
N ARG A 512 -11.84 -11.60 6.25
CA ARG A 512 -11.92 -10.76 7.45
C ARG A 512 -11.73 -9.29 7.11
N ASP A 513 -12.42 -8.44 7.83
CA ASP A 513 -12.25 -6.99 7.76
C ASP A 513 -10.83 -6.56 8.22
N ASN A 514 -10.32 -7.17 9.27
CA ASN A 514 -8.98 -6.92 9.82
C ASN A 514 -8.34 -8.26 10.25
N PRO A 515 -7.21 -8.68 9.65
CA PRO A 515 -6.55 -9.94 10.00
C PRO A 515 -6.00 -10.00 11.44
N LEU A 516 -5.66 -8.86 12.07
CA LEU A 516 -5.08 -8.81 13.42
C LEU A 516 -6.14 -8.77 14.51
N ASN A 517 -7.25 -8.08 14.27
CA ASN A 517 -8.36 -7.96 15.22
C ASN A 517 -9.70 -7.96 14.47
N PRO A 518 -10.13 -9.13 13.98
CA PRO A 518 -11.31 -9.24 13.13
C PRO A 518 -12.59 -8.97 13.91
N THR A 519 -13.48 -8.18 13.29
CA THR A 519 -14.82 -7.89 13.83
C THR A 519 -15.92 -8.50 13.00
N GLN A 520 -15.66 -8.81 11.72
CA GLN A 520 -16.60 -9.46 10.81
C GLN A 520 -15.85 -10.24 9.72
N GLY A 521 -16.57 -11.15 9.07
CA GLY A 521 -16.04 -11.97 7.98
C GLY A 521 -15.63 -13.34 8.42
N SER A 522 -14.91 -14.06 7.56
CA SER A 522 -14.48 -15.43 7.80
C SER A 522 -13.10 -15.72 7.23
N VAL A 523 -12.46 -16.77 7.74
CA VAL A 523 -11.27 -17.35 7.14
C VAL A 523 -11.40 -18.87 7.10
N LEU A 524 -11.13 -19.46 5.92
CA LEU A 524 -11.07 -20.89 5.71
C LEU A 524 -9.69 -21.28 5.20
N SER A 525 -9.03 -22.20 5.89
CA SER A 525 -7.73 -22.75 5.48
C SER A 525 -7.84 -24.26 5.34
N LEU A 526 -7.47 -24.78 4.19
CA LEU A 526 -7.41 -26.21 3.86
C LEU A 526 -5.96 -26.58 3.56
N SER A 527 -5.46 -27.67 4.10
CA SER A 527 -4.13 -28.14 3.81
C SER A 527 -4.03 -29.64 3.67
N THR A 528 -3.20 -30.07 2.74
CA THR A 528 -2.75 -31.46 2.62
C THR A 528 -1.24 -31.51 2.64
N GLU A 529 -0.70 -32.58 3.19
CA GLU A 529 0.72 -32.78 3.32
C GLU A 529 1.06 -34.25 3.14
N GLN A 530 1.84 -34.55 2.10
CA GLN A 530 2.25 -35.90 1.74
C GLN A 530 3.72 -36.09 2.05
N SER A 531 4.06 -37.09 2.86
CA SER A 531 5.44 -37.49 3.06
C SER A 531 5.99 -38.24 1.84
N VAL A 532 7.28 -38.08 1.63
CA VAL A 532 8.09 -38.91 0.74
C VAL A 532 8.94 -39.78 1.62
N PRO A 533 8.83 -41.12 1.57
CA PRO A 533 9.52 -42.04 2.47
C PRO A 533 11.02 -42.12 2.14
N ILE A 534 11.77 -41.09 2.52
CA ILE A 534 13.24 -40.97 2.34
C ILE A 534 13.87 -40.76 3.71
N GLY A 535 14.91 -41.53 4.01
CA GLY A 535 15.66 -41.42 5.26
C GLY A 535 15.24 -42.45 6.31
N GLN A 536 15.56 -42.19 7.60
CA GLN A 536 15.25 -43.09 8.69
C GLN A 536 13.77 -43.09 9.05
N GLY A 537 13.20 -44.23 9.37
CA GLY A 537 11.78 -44.40 9.73
C GLY A 537 10.89 -44.72 8.55
N ASN A 538 11.32 -44.48 7.31
CA ASN A 538 10.59 -44.78 6.07
C ASN A 538 9.09 -44.39 6.17
N ILE A 539 8.82 -43.18 6.63
CA ILE A 539 7.50 -42.71 7.04
C ILE A 539 6.66 -42.35 5.81
N SER A 540 5.57 -43.08 5.62
CA SER A 540 4.58 -42.81 4.58
C SER A 540 3.27 -42.34 5.22
N LEU A 541 3.00 -41.03 5.15
CA LEU A 541 1.80 -40.42 5.69
C LEU A 541 1.23 -39.36 4.75
N ASN A 542 -0.07 -39.19 4.82
CA ASN A 542 -0.78 -38.01 4.31
C ASN A 542 -1.56 -37.35 5.46
N ARG A 543 -1.33 -36.07 5.67
CA ARG A 543 -2.00 -35.27 6.69
C ARG A 543 -2.96 -34.29 6.03
N LEU A 544 -4.22 -34.35 6.44
CA LEU A 544 -5.26 -33.43 6.02
C LEU A 544 -5.67 -32.55 7.20
N LYS A 545 -5.85 -31.25 6.96
CA LYS A 545 -6.36 -30.30 7.97
C LYS A 545 -7.32 -29.31 7.34
N ALA A 546 -8.36 -28.96 8.09
CA ALA A 546 -9.27 -27.87 7.80
C ALA A 546 -9.40 -26.98 9.03
N ASN A 547 -9.40 -25.66 8.82
CA ASN A 547 -9.60 -24.66 9.87
C ASN A 547 -10.52 -23.58 9.34
N TYR A 548 -11.64 -23.37 10.01
CA TYR A 548 -12.62 -22.34 9.68
C TYR A 548 -12.87 -21.44 10.88
N SER A 549 -12.80 -20.12 10.68
CA SER A 549 -13.21 -19.14 11.67
C SER A 549 -14.25 -18.20 11.08
N GLN A 550 -15.25 -17.86 11.89
CA GLN A 550 -16.31 -16.91 11.57
C GLN A 550 -16.38 -15.83 12.63
N TYR A 551 -16.49 -14.57 12.22
CA TYR A 551 -16.61 -13.40 13.08
C TYR A 551 -17.92 -12.69 12.78
N LEU A 552 -18.72 -12.49 13.80
CA LEU A 552 -20.04 -11.88 13.71
C LEU A 552 -20.08 -10.65 14.63
N PRO A 553 -20.30 -9.45 14.11
CA PRO A 553 -20.54 -8.30 14.94
C PRO A 553 -21.86 -8.48 15.71
N VAL A 554 -21.82 -8.31 17.00
CA VAL A 554 -22.97 -8.44 17.90
C VAL A 554 -23.03 -7.22 18.81
N GLN A 555 -24.20 -6.91 19.37
CA GLN A 555 -24.38 -5.82 20.33
C GLN A 555 -25.29 -6.28 21.44
N LEU A 556 -24.71 -6.86 22.50
CA LEU A 556 -25.47 -7.34 23.65
C LEU A 556 -25.66 -6.23 24.71
N PHE A 557 -24.80 -5.23 24.75
CA PHE A 557 -24.93 -4.05 25.60
C PHE A 557 -24.46 -2.79 24.85
N ASN A 558 -24.87 -1.63 25.33
CA ASN A 558 -24.54 -0.36 24.69
C ASN A 558 -23.05 -0.04 24.86
N SER A 559 -22.30 -0.10 23.75
CA SER A 559 -20.86 0.25 23.69
C SER A 559 -20.56 0.97 22.38
N LYS A 560 -19.62 1.92 22.42
CA LYS A 560 -19.10 2.60 21.23
C LYS A 560 -18.12 1.73 20.43
N GLN A 561 -17.49 0.75 21.10
CA GLN A 561 -16.57 -0.17 20.45
C GLN A 561 -17.31 -1.45 20.03
N PRO A 562 -16.87 -2.14 18.97
CA PRO A 562 -17.52 -3.34 18.48
C PRO A 562 -17.46 -4.49 19.51
N GLN A 563 -18.51 -5.28 19.55
CA GLN A 563 -18.57 -6.55 20.25
C GLN A 563 -18.64 -7.64 19.18
N VAL A 564 -17.93 -8.74 19.40
CA VAL A 564 -17.74 -9.77 18.37
C VAL A 564 -18.05 -11.15 18.98
N PHE A 565 -18.89 -11.92 18.31
CA PHE A 565 -19.00 -13.35 18.54
C PHE A 565 -18.15 -14.08 17.50
N ALA A 566 -17.11 -14.77 17.96
CA ALA A 566 -16.15 -15.45 17.11
C ALA A 566 -16.25 -16.97 17.35
N VAL A 567 -16.28 -17.74 16.27
CA VAL A 567 -16.29 -19.21 16.30
C VAL A 567 -15.14 -19.73 15.48
N ASN A 568 -14.45 -20.74 15.97
CA ASN A 568 -13.41 -21.45 15.24
C ASN A 568 -13.69 -22.96 15.30
N VAL A 569 -13.61 -23.63 14.16
CA VAL A 569 -13.73 -25.09 14.03
C VAL A 569 -12.53 -25.61 13.27
N GLN A 570 -11.90 -26.63 13.84
CA GLN A 570 -10.75 -27.30 13.23
C GLN A 570 -10.97 -28.80 13.19
N ALA A 571 -10.47 -29.42 12.15
CA ALA A 571 -10.44 -30.88 12.01
C ALA A 571 -9.16 -31.29 11.29
N GLY A 572 -8.67 -32.47 11.60
CA GLY A 572 -7.54 -33.05 10.89
C GLY A 572 -7.44 -34.55 11.08
N THR A 573 -6.75 -35.19 10.13
CA THR A 573 -6.46 -36.62 10.18
C THR A 573 -5.14 -36.95 9.50
N VAL A 574 -4.47 -37.98 9.96
CA VAL A 574 -3.28 -38.56 9.34
C VAL A 574 -3.60 -39.96 8.82
N ILE A 575 -3.40 -40.16 7.54
CA ILE A 575 -3.53 -41.44 6.85
C ILE A 575 -2.14 -42.05 6.69
N GLY A 576 -1.94 -43.33 6.98
CA GLY A 576 -0.65 -44.03 6.88
C GLY A 576 0.11 -44.08 8.20
N ASN A 577 1.44 -44.05 8.17
CA ASN A 577 2.29 -44.13 9.36
C ASN A 577 2.12 -42.88 10.22
N LEU A 578 2.05 -43.05 11.53
CA LEU A 578 1.98 -41.92 12.46
C LEU A 578 3.06 -42.07 13.52
N PRO A 579 4.22 -41.40 13.38
CA PRO A 579 5.17 -41.26 14.48
C PRO A 579 4.52 -40.54 15.66
N PRO A 580 4.88 -40.88 16.91
CA PRO A 580 4.22 -40.30 18.10
C PRO A 580 4.30 -38.76 18.14
N TYR A 581 5.46 -38.20 17.82
CA TYR A 581 5.69 -36.74 17.77
C TYR A 581 4.96 -36.03 16.63
N GLU A 582 4.28 -36.76 15.73
CA GLU A 582 3.43 -36.23 14.64
C GLU A 582 1.93 -36.35 14.96
N SER A 583 1.54 -36.87 16.14
CA SER A 583 0.16 -36.90 16.57
C SER A 583 -0.44 -35.50 16.78
N PHE A 584 -1.74 -35.38 16.71
CA PHE A 584 -2.46 -34.16 17.09
C PHE A 584 -2.62 -34.12 18.61
N ASN A 585 -1.93 -33.17 19.26
CA ASN A 585 -2.04 -32.97 20.70
C ASN A 585 -3.13 -31.96 21.02
N LEU A 586 -4.03 -32.32 21.91
CA LEU A 586 -5.20 -31.55 22.32
C LEU A 586 -5.08 -31.16 23.79
N GLY A 587 -5.52 -29.94 24.12
CA GLY A 587 -5.38 -29.29 25.42
C GLY A 587 -4.48 -28.05 25.33
N GLY A 588 -4.53 -27.17 26.33
CA GLY A 588 -3.72 -25.99 26.45
C GLY A 588 -4.30 -24.74 25.78
N SER A 589 -3.51 -23.67 25.80
CA SER A 589 -3.93 -22.32 25.42
C SER A 589 -4.44 -22.17 23.98
N ASN A 590 -4.03 -23.05 23.09
CA ASN A 590 -4.39 -23.03 21.66
C ASN A 590 -5.38 -24.13 21.27
N SER A 591 -5.82 -24.94 22.22
CA SER A 591 -6.79 -26.02 22.01
C SER A 591 -7.93 -25.89 23.04
N VAL A 592 -7.92 -26.62 24.14
CA VAL A 592 -8.95 -26.53 25.18
C VAL A 592 -8.33 -25.85 26.41
N ARG A 593 -8.76 -24.63 26.70
CA ARG A 593 -8.28 -23.88 27.88
C ARG A 593 -8.83 -24.52 29.17
N GLY A 594 -8.04 -24.50 30.22
CA GLY A 594 -8.31 -25.23 31.47
C GLY A 594 -7.51 -26.52 31.60
N TYR A 595 -6.92 -27.02 30.51
CA TYR A 595 -6.02 -28.16 30.44
C TYR A 595 -4.58 -27.73 30.16
N ASP A 596 -3.61 -28.53 30.53
CA ASP A 596 -2.24 -28.40 30.05
C ASP A 596 -2.10 -28.82 28.58
N SER A 597 -0.98 -28.45 27.95
CA SER A 597 -0.75 -28.80 26.55
C SER A 597 -0.68 -30.31 26.36
N GLY A 598 -1.48 -30.84 25.42
CA GLY A 598 -1.54 -32.26 25.13
C GLY A 598 -2.30 -33.13 26.17
N GLU A 599 -2.86 -32.56 27.21
CA GLU A 599 -3.48 -33.31 28.32
C GLU A 599 -4.84 -33.95 27.95
N VAL A 600 -5.58 -33.36 27.02
CA VAL A 600 -6.88 -33.88 26.56
C VAL A 600 -6.71 -35.14 25.72
N GLY A 601 -5.78 -35.16 24.79
CA GLY A 601 -5.60 -36.29 23.90
C GLY A 601 -4.38 -36.13 23.00
N SER A 602 -3.90 -37.24 22.45
CA SER A 602 -2.88 -37.28 21.39
C SER A 602 -3.30 -38.35 20.39
N GLY A 603 -3.83 -37.94 19.24
CA GLY A 603 -4.46 -38.87 18.32
C GLY A 603 -4.04 -38.67 16.86
N ARG A 604 -4.47 -39.62 16.05
CA ARG A 604 -4.35 -39.59 14.58
C ARG A 604 -5.31 -38.60 13.94
N SER A 605 -6.47 -38.44 14.53
CA SER A 605 -7.54 -37.58 14.06
C SER A 605 -8.03 -36.68 15.17
N TYR A 606 -8.57 -35.51 14.84
CA TYR A 606 -9.16 -34.62 15.84
C TYR A 606 -10.25 -33.74 15.27
N VAL A 607 -11.08 -33.28 16.17
CA VAL A 607 -11.95 -32.13 16.00
C VAL A 607 -11.76 -31.17 17.16
N LEU A 608 -11.81 -29.85 16.88
CA LEU A 608 -11.75 -28.79 17.88
C LEU A 608 -12.79 -27.75 17.52
N ALA A 609 -13.55 -27.29 18.49
CA ALA A 609 -14.47 -26.18 18.36
C ALA A 609 -14.23 -25.15 19.48
N SER A 610 -14.21 -23.89 19.17
CA SER A 610 -14.05 -22.78 20.11
C SER A 610 -15.04 -21.69 19.79
N ALA A 611 -15.66 -21.14 20.84
CA ALA A 611 -16.52 -19.97 20.74
C ALA A 611 -16.01 -18.89 21.71
N GLU A 612 -15.94 -17.66 21.24
CA GLU A 612 -15.54 -16.52 22.05
C GLU A 612 -16.53 -15.36 21.87
N TYR A 613 -16.96 -14.77 22.97
CA TYR A 613 -17.62 -13.48 22.99
C TYR A 613 -16.62 -12.43 23.47
N ARG A 614 -16.21 -11.56 22.54
CA ARG A 614 -15.21 -10.48 22.75
C ARG A 614 -15.95 -9.16 22.92
N PHE A 615 -15.63 -8.42 24.00
CA PHE A 615 -16.32 -7.17 24.34
C PHE A 615 -15.35 -6.14 24.94
N PRO A 616 -15.59 -4.84 24.73
CA PRO A 616 -14.79 -3.79 25.33
C PRO A 616 -15.15 -3.61 26.83
N VAL A 617 -14.13 -3.41 27.66
CA VAL A 617 -14.25 -3.06 29.09
C VAL A 617 -13.79 -1.63 29.33
N LEU A 618 -12.61 -1.29 28.82
CA LEU A 618 -12.00 0.04 28.81
C LEU A 618 -11.41 0.33 27.42
N PRO A 619 -11.00 1.56 27.10
CA PRO A 619 -10.46 1.88 25.77
C PRO A 619 -9.32 0.96 25.30
N ILE A 620 -8.46 0.52 26.23
CA ILE A 620 -7.30 -0.35 25.95
C ILE A 620 -7.48 -1.77 26.48
N VAL A 621 -8.59 -2.07 27.17
CA VAL A 621 -8.84 -3.37 27.81
C VAL A 621 -10.13 -3.96 27.27
N GLY A 622 -10.04 -5.13 26.67
CA GLY A 622 -11.16 -5.97 26.29
C GLY A 622 -11.37 -7.14 27.24
N GLY A 623 -12.59 -7.65 27.29
CA GLY A 623 -12.95 -8.89 27.96
C GLY A 623 -13.30 -9.97 26.95
N VAL A 624 -13.12 -11.23 27.31
CA VAL A 624 -13.53 -12.40 26.53
C VAL A 624 -14.21 -13.42 27.44
N LEU A 625 -15.36 -13.93 27.02
CA LEU A 625 -15.92 -15.17 27.56
C LEU A 625 -15.73 -16.26 26.50
N PHE A 626 -15.38 -17.45 26.92
CA PHE A 626 -15.09 -18.52 25.99
C PHE A 626 -15.58 -19.90 26.43
N ALA A 627 -15.76 -20.76 25.42
CA ALA A 627 -15.99 -22.19 25.57
C ALA A 627 -15.22 -22.93 24.47
N ASP A 628 -14.48 -23.96 24.86
CA ASP A 628 -13.64 -24.79 23.99
C ASP A 628 -14.00 -26.25 24.16
N PHE A 629 -14.01 -27.02 23.05
CA PHE A 629 -14.16 -28.45 23.02
C PHE A 629 -13.17 -29.06 22.04
N ALA A 630 -12.55 -30.17 22.40
CA ALA A 630 -11.80 -30.98 21.46
C ALA A 630 -11.95 -32.46 21.75
N SER A 631 -11.78 -33.29 20.70
CA SER A 631 -11.70 -34.74 20.81
C SER A 631 -10.70 -35.28 19.78
N ASP A 632 -9.97 -36.32 20.17
CA ASP A 632 -9.12 -37.12 19.29
C ASP A 632 -9.88 -38.21 18.54
N LEU A 633 -11.22 -38.21 18.68
CA LEU A 633 -12.15 -39.16 18.05
C LEU A 633 -11.84 -40.63 18.38
N GLY A 634 -11.29 -40.92 19.58
CA GLY A 634 -10.89 -42.24 20.00
C GLY A 634 -9.69 -42.81 19.23
N SER A 635 -8.86 -41.95 18.63
CA SER A 635 -7.69 -42.36 17.82
C SER A 635 -6.37 -42.36 18.59
N GLY A 636 -6.42 -42.11 19.90
CA GLY A 636 -5.23 -42.12 20.77
C GLY A 636 -4.51 -43.46 20.80
N ASP A 637 -5.24 -44.54 20.82
CA ASP A 637 -4.71 -45.94 20.83
C ASP A 637 -3.92 -46.29 19.55
N THR A 638 -4.07 -45.52 18.49
CA THR A 638 -3.37 -45.73 17.21
C THR A 638 -2.01 -45.04 17.13
N VAL A 639 -1.62 -44.34 18.19
CA VAL A 639 -0.33 -43.65 18.27
C VAL A 639 0.72 -44.59 18.87
N LEU A 640 1.87 -44.72 18.22
CA LEU A 640 2.95 -45.57 18.67
C LEU A 640 3.40 -45.19 20.09
N GLY A 641 3.63 -46.21 20.96
CA GLY A 641 3.93 -46.04 22.38
C GLY A 641 2.67 -45.88 23.25
N ASP A 642 1.48 -46.05 22.66
CA ASP A 642 0.17 -46.02 23.34
C ASP A 642 0.04 -44.88 24.38
N PRO A 643 0.22 -43.61 23.95
CA PRO A 643 0.17 -42.49 24.90
C PRO A 643 -1.23 -42.34 25.52
N ALA A 644 -2.30 -42.77 24.85
CA ALA A 644 -3.66 -42.71 25.38
C ALA A 644 -3.81 -43.70 26.57
N GLY A 645 -3.44 -44.97 26.41
CA GLY A 645 -3.50 -45.97 27.47
C GLY A 645 -2.51 -45.73 28.60
N VAL A 646 -1.22 -45.45 28.31
CA VAL A 646 -0.20 -45.23 29.31
C VAL A 646 -0.37 -43.91 30.05
N ARG A 647 -0.80 -42.87 29.39
CA ARG A 647 -0.99 -41.52 29.97
C ARG A 647 -2.36 -41.28 30.53
N ASP A 648 -3.29 -42.18 30.28
CA ASP A 648 -4.68 -42.06 30.73
C ASP A 648 -5.32 -40.75 30.26
N LYS A 649 -5.07 -40.34 28.99
CA LYS A 649 -5.66 -39.16 28.40
C LYS A 649 -7.13 -39.43 28.08
N PRO A 650 -8.06 -38.50 28.42
CA PRO A 650 -9.48 -38.74 28.24
C PRO A 650 -9.92 -38.83 26.77
N GLY A 651 -9.14 -38.39 25.79
CA GLY A 651 -9.45 -38.38 24.38
C GLY A 651 -10.46 -37.30 23.95
N TYR A 652 -11.12 -36.64 24.89
CA TYR A 652 -11.96 -35.49 24.71
C TYR A 652 -11.89 -34.57 25.92
N GLY A 653 -12.21 -33.30 25.74
CA GLY A 653 -12.24 -32.33 26.84
C GLY A 653 -13.05 -31.11 26.50
N PHE A 654 -13.61 -30.51 27.52
CA PHE A 654 -14.37 -29.27 27.46
C PHE A 654 -13.76 -28.27 28.46
N GLY A 655 -13.59 -27.01 28.01
CA GLY A 655 -13.10 -25.95 28.85
C GLY A 655 -13.88 -24.65 28.62
N TYR A 656 -14.12 -23.90 29.68
CA TYR A 656 -14.79 -22.63 29.61
C TYR A 656 -14.14 -21.62 30.55
N GLY A 657 -14.40 -20.35 30.33
CA GLY A 657 -13.79 -19.34 31.19
C GLY A 657 -13.90 -17.92 30.69
N ALA A 658 -13.09 -17.07 31.30
CA ALA A 658 -13.03 -15.67 30.97
C ALA A 658 -11.58 -15.21 30.77
N GLY A 659 -11.39 -14.18 29.98
CA GLY A 659 -10.07 -13.62 29.72
C GLY A 659 -10.07 -12.11 29.58
N VAL A 660 -8.88 -11.55 29.65
CA VAL A 660 -8.61 -10.14 29.47
C VAL A 660 -7.71 -9.96 28.22
N ARG A 661 -7.98 -8.91 27.49
CA ARG A 661 -7.24 -8.48 26.30
C ARG A 661 -6.72 -7.08 26.54
N LEU A 662 -5.40 -6.91 26.55
CA LEU A 662 -4.75 -5.61 26.75
C LEU A 662 -4.07 -5.17 25.47
N ASN A 663 -4.54 -4.07 24.88
CA ASN A 663 -3.85 -3.45 23.73
C ASN A 663 -2.58 -2.77 24.25
N SER A 664 -1.42 -3.24 23.78
CA SER A 664 -0.11 -2.71 24.14
C SER A 664 0.69 -2.35 22.89
N PRO A 665 1.76 -1.54 23.02
CA PRO A 665 2.70 -1.28 21.92
C PRO A 665 3.37 -2.54 21.35
N LEU A 666 3.36 -3.63 22.11
CA LEU A 666 3.90 -4.95 21.70
C LEU A 666 2.83 -5.83 21.02
N GLY A 667 1.63 -5.31 20.81
CA GLY A 667 0.46 -6.04 20.32
C GLY A 667 -0.54 -6.36 21.44
N LEU A 668 -1.57 -7.13 21.09
CA LEU A 668 -2.62 -7.55 22.02
C LEU A 668 -2.07 -8.61 22.99
N ILE A 669 -2.02 -8.32 24.28
CA ILE A 669 -1.68 -9.28 25.33
C ILE A 669 -2.96 -9.93 25.83
N ARG A 670 -2.99 -11.26 25.89
CA ARG A 670 -4.12 -12.05 26.41
C ARG A 670 -3.75 -12.78 27.68
N ALA A 671 -4.70 -12.81 28.62
CA ALA A 671 -4.67 -13.63 29.82
C ALA A 671 -6.04 -14.29 29.96
N ASP A 672 -6.09 -15.63 29.91
CA ASP A 672 -7.31 -16.43 29.95
C ASP A 672 -7.29 -17.33 31.19
N TYR A 673 -8.35 -17.29 32.00
CA TYR A 673 -8.59 -18.23 33.09
C TYR A 673 -9.62 -19.25 32.61
N GLY A 674 -9.16 -20.47 32.42
CA GLY A 674 -9.96 -21.60 31.94
C GLY A 674 -10.23 -22.60 33.06
N ILE A 675 -11.43 -23.15 33.08
CA ILE A 675 -11.86 -24.24 33.93
C ILE A 675 -12.21 -25.39 33.01
N ASN A 676 -11.70 -26.60 33.28
CA ASN A 676 -11.98 -27.80 32.51
C ASN A 676 -13.20 -28.56 33.12
N ASP A 677 -13.69 -29.55 32.39
CA ASP A 677 -14.82 -30.43 32.81
C ASP A 677 -14.47 -31.38 33.97
N GLN A 678 -13.18 -31.46 34.36
CA GLN A 678 -12.72 -32.17 35.57
C GLN A 678 -12.72 -31.28 36.81
N GLY A 679 -13.04 -29.97 36.65
CA GLY A 679 -13.05 -28.98 37.73
C GLY A 679 -11.67 -28.34 38.03
N GLU A 680 -10.65 -28.65 37.25
CA GLU A 680 -9.34 -28.02 37.33
C GLU A 680 -9.34 -26.66 36.64
N SER A 681 -8.44 -25.81 37.02
CA SER A 681 -8.33 -24.47 36.43
C SER A 681 -6.90 -24.11 36.07
N LYS A 682 -6.71 -23.42 34.97
CA LYS A 682 -5.41 -22.97 34.46
C LYS A 682 -5.49 -21.52 33.99
N VAL A 683 -4.37 -20.80 34.14
CA VAL A 683 -4.18 -19.48 33.57
C VAL A 683 -3.29 -19.62 32.32
N HIS A 684 -3.80 -19.13 31.19
CA HIS A 684 -3.09 -19.12 29.92
C HIS A 684 -2.72 -17.71 29.51
N LEU A 685 -1.44 -17.46 29.24
CA LEU A 685 -0.94 -16.20 28.76
C LEU A 685 -0.54 -16.30 27.27
N GLY A 686 -0.69 -15.21 26.52
CA GLY A 686 -0.31 -15.18 25.12
C GLY A 686 -0.31 -13.78 24.53
N ILE A 687 0.16 -13.67 23.28
CA ILE A 687 0.17 -12.44 22.50
C ILE A 687 -0.67 -12.67 21.24
N GLY A 688 -1.46 -11.66 20.84
CA GLY A 688 -2.39 -11.72 19.71
C GLY A 688 -3.74 -12.35 20.05
N GLN A 689 -4.69 -12.27 19.10
CA GLN A 689 -5.93 -13.04 19.17
C GLN A 689 -5.63 -14.54 18.97
N ARG A 690 -6.50 -15.40 19.49
CA ARG A 690 -6.28 -16.84 19.37
C ARG A 690 -6.59 -17.34 17.95
N PHE A 691 -7.65 -16.81 17.34
CA PHE A 691 -8.07 -17.07 15.96
C PHE A 691 -8.78 -15.85 15.39
#